data_5bdabc5e5efbf7f00261b1bfb6bbedf4
#
_entry.id   5bdabc5e5efbf7f00261b1bfb6bbedf4
#
_cell.length_a   1.000
_cell.length_b   1.000
_cell.length_c   1.000
_cell.angle_alpha   90.00
_cell.angle_beta   90.00
_cell.angle_gamma   90.00
#
_symmetry.space_group_name_H-M   'P 1'
#
loop_
_entity.id
_entity.type
_entity.pdbx_description
1 polymer ?
#
loop_
_entity_poly.entity_id
_entity_poly.type
_entity_poly.pdbx_seq_one_letter_code
_entity_poly.pdbx_strand_id
1 'polypeptide(L)'
;MRKNDKLYPAYQNPWLIEPDRPMVQEMAVIGAGHIGPDIAYYLRTGLPDRKLYLVDVAEEPLRKAELRFKEYARKGIERKKMTPELAERVLGNIVYTTDYEAIKDCGLVIEAATESLPLKKKIFAMLEDRLSPDAILTSNTSGIPADEIFKDMRHPERSTITHFFSPAWRSMAVEVINWVGASTALINYLLWFFANTGKAPVVTRNVYSFLLNRIFESWTNEAAYLVERATVHQIDRVTEEFVGAGPFYVLDMSGGNPLTYASQNRRLAERGCYVPAHIFLSVKSWNVAKPGTPIPMPLDLKEWIRDRMLGVIFTQCFDIADRDIGTRSDLNFGSLIALGFKKGIFDIMADLGEDEVMRIMRAFDRERPGFPMPKGPIARYLDFPRDLLVDDMDGVRIITIRRPQVANSLGGGTCNEILRELKKGEADPAVRGFVITGYGSGAFCAGADVNGFIATIDNHTAGVELARSNSAVLHYIDAMDKPVVAAVNGLAMGGGVELALRCHAQVANRKAFFQLPEITLGILPGMGGAVVPYRKWPKAAETFHKMIGTNYRLKAGEAHELGIVQILTDDYQEMIKAAILEVDKLVGNIPRVADAPVSIPEFVVPKNPVAGDLPLSREALTIAARVINQAAQAPSLAEALEICYQACGDISCIDASKEGVNAFLEKRKPVFKT
;
A
#
# COMPACT_ATOMS: atom_id res chain seq x y z
N MET A 1 -7.58 28.59 11.57
CA MET A 1 -7.23 27.16 11.77
C MET A 1 -7.13 26.93 13.26
N ARG A 2 -7.95 26.07 13.82
CA ARG A 2 -7.79 25.64 15.22
C ARG A 2 -6.48 24.89 15.35
N LYS A 3 -5.65 25.27 16.31
CA LYS A 3 -4.27 24.77 16.51
C LYS A 3 -4.14 23.29 16.91
N ASN A 4 -5.26 22.52 16.91
CA ASN A 4 -5.35 21.16 17.47
C ASN A 4 -6.06 20.12 16.57
N ASP A 5 -6.36 20.41 15.30
CA ASP A 5 -7.04 19.41 14.49
C ASP A 5 -6.00 18.45 13.86
N LYS A 6 -5.89 17.27 14.44
CA LYS A 6 -5.11 16.17 13.86
C LYS A 6 -5.60 15.90 12.43
N LEU A 7 -4.67 15.61 11.52
CA LEU A 7 -4.99 15.28 10.14
C LEU A 7 -5.85 13.99 10.10
N TYR A 8 -5.45 12.97 10.83
CA TYR A 8 -6.20 11.75 11.09
C TYR A 8 -6.94 11.89 12.42
N PRO A 9 -8.29 11.88 12.44
CA PRO A 9 -9.03 12.11 13.68
C PRO A 9 -8.84 11.00 14.72
N ALA A 10 -8.78 9.71 14.29
CA ALA A 10 -8.56 8.58 15.17
C ALA A 10 -7.17 7.94 14.91
N TYR A 11 -7.08 7.04 13.95
CA TYR A 11 -5.91 6.25 13.62
C TYR A 11 -5.46 6.47 12.17
N GLN A 12 -4.17 6.31 11.88
CA GLN A 12 -3.65 6.31 10.52
C GLN A 12 -4.04 5.03 9.77
N ASN A 13 -4.06 3.89 10.48
CA ASN A 13 -4.57 2.66 9.94
C ASN A 13 -6.10 2.62 10.00
N PRO A 14 -6.82 2.72 8.88
CA PRO A 14 -8.28 2.76 8.87
C PRO A 14 -8.94 1.46 9.35
N TRP A 15 -8.22 0.35 9.35
CA TRP A 15 -8.69 -0.94 9.86
C TRP A 15 -8.82 -0.98 11.39
N LEU A 16 -8.22 -0.02 12.10
CA LEU A 16 -8.36 0.14 13.56
C LEU A 16 -9.63 0.91 13.95
N ILE A 17 -10.29 1.54 12.99
CA ILE A 17 -11.45 2.39 13.25
C ILE A 17 -12.70 1.51 13.44
N GLU A 18 -13.40 1.71 14.55
CA GLU A 18 -14.77 1.22 14.75
C GLU A 18 -15.74 2.36 14.42
N PRO A 19 -16.53 2.26 13.35
CA PRO A 19 -17.44 3.31 12.96
C PRO A 19 -18.71 3.30 13.81
N ASP A 20 -19.25 4.48 14.11
CA ASP A 20 -20.50 4.65 14.88
C ASP A 20 -21.75 4.21 14.10
N ARG A 21 -21.61 3.85 12.83
CA ARG A 21 -22.70 3.46 11.94
C ARG A 21 -22.34 2.25 11.08
N PRO A 22 -23.33 1.40 10.71
CA PRO A 22 -23.08 0.21 9.90
C PRO A 22 -22.73 0.56 8.44
N MET A 23 -22.26 -0.43 7.71
CA MET A 23 -22.05 -0.34 6.26
C MET A 23 -23.37 0.03 5.55
N VAL A 24 -23.30 1.05 4.69
CA VAL A 24 -24.48 1.54 3.92
C VAL A 24 -25.13 0.44 3.09
N GLN A 25 -26.45 0.48 2.96
CA GLN A 25 -27.25 -0.50 2.21
C GLN A 25 -27.46 -0.06 0.76
N GLU A 26 -27.74 1.22 0.54
CA GLU A 26 -27.98 1.83 -0.77
C GLU A 26 -27.03 3.01 -0.97
N MET A 27 -26.49 3.10 -2.17
CA MET A 27 -25.52 4.13 -2.57
C MET A 27 -25.89 4.72 -3.92
N ALA A 28 -25.51 5.98 -4.15
CA ALA A 28 -25.65 6.60 -5.46
C ALA A 28 -24.34 7.24 -5.93
N VAL A 29 -24.12 7.18 -7.25
CA VAL A 29 -23.10 7.97 -7.94
C VAL A 29 -23.81 8.88 -8.93
N ILE A 30 -23.57 10.20 -8.82
CA ILE A 30 -24.15 11.22 -9.70
C ILE A 30 -23.15 11.64 -10.75
N GLY A 31 -23.52 11.47 -12.01
CA GLY A 31 -22.68 11.71 -13.18
C GLY A 31 -22.20 10.40 -13.80
N ALA A 32 -22.69 10.10 -15.02
CA ALA A 32 -22.30 8.94 -15.82
C ALA A 32 -21.25 9.30 -16.90
N GLY A 33 -20.43 10.32 -16.66
CA GLY A 33 -19.39 10.79 -17.56
C GLY A 33 -18.14 9.90 -17.55
N HIS A 34 -16.96 10.52 -17.41
CA HIS A 34 -15.68 9.79 -17.51
C HIS A 34 -15.42 8.89 -16.30
N ILE A 35 -15.47 9.42 -15.07
CA ILE A 35 -15.03 8.74 -13.85
C ILE A 35 -16.19 8.14 -13.03
N GLY A 36 -17.41 8.71 -13.09
CA GLY A 36 -18.54 8.22 -12.30
C GLY A 36 -18.85 6.74 -12.49
N PRO A 37 -18.89 6.22 -13.74
CA PRO A 37 -19.06 4.79 -13.99
C PRO A 37 -17.96 3.95 -13.33
N ASP A 38 -16.71 4.40 -13.31
CA ASP A 38 -15.62 3.67 -12.67
C ASP A 38 -15.78 3.61 -11.14
N ILE A 39 -16.24 4.70 -10.53
CA ILE A 39 -16.56 4.74 -9.09
C ILE A 39 -17.72 3.79 -8.80
N ALA A 40 -18.78 3.82 -9.61
CA ALA A 40 -19.93 2.93 -9.48
C ALA A 40 -19.52 1.45 -9.60
N TYR A 41 -18.70 1.10 -10.59
CA TYR A 41 -18.21 -0.26 -10.79
C TYR A 41 -17.32 -0.72 -9.63
N TYR A 42 -16.46 0.16 -9.11
CA TYR A 42 -15.67 -0.12 -7.92
C TYR A 42 -16.57 -0.43 -6.71
N LEU A 43 -17.54 0.41 -6.42
CA LEU A 43 -18.48 0.19 -5.30
C LEU A 43 -19.22 -1.14 -5.43
N ARG A 44 -19.64 -1.50 -6.65
CA ARG A 44 -20.30 -2.78 -6.90
C ARG A 44 -19.37 -3.98 -6.72
N THR A 45 -18.11 -3.88 -7.13
CA THR A 45 -17.14 -4.96 -6.90
C THR A 45 -16.78 -5.14 -5.44
N GLY A 46 -16.68 -4.05 -4.67
CA GLY A 46 -16.42 -4.08 -3.24
C GLY A 46 -17.63 -4.50 -2.40
N LEU A 47 -18.85 -4.19 -2.85
CA LEU A 47 -20.11 -4.43 -2.16
C LEU A 47 -21.17 -5.06 -3.10
N PRO A 48 -20.96 -6.30 -3.58
CA PRO A 48 -21.80 -6.91 -4.61
C PRO A 48 -23.26 -7.17 -4.18
N ASP A 49 -23.55 -7.18 -2.89
CA ASP A 49 -24.91 -7.39 -2.36
C ASP A 49 -25.66 -6.10 -2.06
N ARG A 50 -24.99 -4.96 -2.19
CA ARG A 50 -25.60 -3.64 -1.92
C ARG A 50 -26.18 -3.06 -3.20
N LYS A 51 -27.23 -2.27 -3.09
CA LYS A 51 -27.87 -1.58 -4.21
C LYS A 51 -27.12 -0.29 -4.55
N LEU A 52 -26.93 -0.04 -5.85
CA LEU A 52 -26.28 1.16 -6.35
C LEU A 52 -27.12 1.81 -7.45
N TYR A 53 -27.26 3.11 -7.34
CA TYR A 53 -27.84 3.95 -8.39
C TYR A 53 -26.73 4.71 -9.11
N LEU A 54 -26.73 4.62 -10.45
CA LEU A 54 -25.96 5.52 -11.29
C LEU A 54 -26.93 6.52 -11.91
N VAL A 55 -26.76 7.80 -11.56
CA VAL A 55 -27.68 8.87 -11.91
C VAL A 55 -27.00 9.83 -12.88
N ASP A 56 -27.70 10.19 -13.96
CA ASP A 56 -27.27 11.27 -14.88
C ASP A 56 -28.52 12.01 -15.40
N VAL A 57 -28.34 13.23 -15.88
CA VAL A 57 -29.43 14.01 -16.50
C VAL A 57 -29.83 13.49 -17.88
N ALA A 58 -29.04 12.63 -18.49
CA ALA A 58 -29.25 12.07 -19.83
C ALA A 58 -29.13 10.54 -19.81
N GLU A 59 -29.92 9.86 -20.65
CA GLU A 59 -29.93 8.39 -20.77
C GLU A 59 -28.70 7.84 -21.50
N GLU A 60 -28.13 8.58 -22.46
CA GLU A 60 -27.04 8.10 -23.29
C GLU A 60 -25.73 7.82 -22.50
N PRO A 61 -25.29 8.67 -21.55
CA PRO A 61 -24.17 8.33 -20.66
C PRO A 61 -24.45 7.09 -19.81
N LEU A 62 -25.67 6.90 -19.32
CA LEU A 62 -26.07 5.74 -18.52
C LEU A 62 -25.97 4.44 -19.35
N ARG A 63 -26.48 4.46 -20.59
CA ARG A 63 -26.37 3.32 -21.52
C ARG A 63 -24.91 2.97 -21.83
N LYS A 64 -24.05 3.97 -22.05
CA LYS A 64 -22.59 3.75 -22.23
C LYS A 64 -21.94 3.13 -20.99
N ALA A 65 -22.31 3.58 -19.82
CA ALA A 65 -21.82 3.03 -18.56
C ALA A 65 -22.20 1.55 -18.38
N GLU A 66 -23.44 1.18 -18.69
CA GLU A 66 -23.90 -0.21 -18.65
C GLU A 66 -23.07 -1.12 -19.56
N LEU A 67 -22.84 -0.70 -20.80
CA LEU A 67 -22.01 -1.45 -21.76
C LEU A 67 -20.56 -1.60 -21.22
N ARG A 68 -20.02 -0.53 -20.66
CA ARG A 68 -18.67 -0.52 -20.07
C ARG A 68 -18.56 -1.50 -18.89
N PHE A 69 -19.57 -1.62 -18.04
CA PHE A 69 -19.60 -2.57 -16.92
C PHE A 69 -19.63 -4.01 -17.41
N LYS A 70 -20.47 -4.32 -18.39
CA LYS A 70 -20.51 -5.65 -19.02
C LYS A 70 -19.14 -6.04 -19.59
N GLU A 71 -18.44 -5.10 -20.21
CA GLU A 71 -17.09 -5.33 -20.76
C GLU A 71 -16.04 -5.52 -19.64
N TYR A 72 -16.13 -4.78 -18.54
CA TYR A 72 -15.24 -4.98 -17.40
C TYR A 72 -15.42 -6.34 -16.76
N ALA A 73 -16.67 -6.77 -16.53
CA ALA A 73 -17.00 -8.08 -16.00
C ALA A 73 -16.51 -9.21 -16.92
N ARG A 74 -16.77 -9.12 -18.25
CA ARG A 74 -16.29 -10.07 -19.25
C ARG A 74 -14.77 -10.25 -19.18
N LYS A 75 -14.01 -9.13 -19.21
CA LYS A 75 -12.55 -9.15 -19.09
C LYS A 75 -12.07 -9.69 -17.74
N GLY A 76 -12.82 -9.44 -16.68
CA GLY A 76 -12.54 -9.98 -15.34
C GLY A 76 -12.61 -11.51 -15.30
N ILE A 77 -13.65 -12.08 -15.92
CA ILE A 77 -13.85 -13.53 -16.05
C ILE A 77 -12.73 -14.15 -16.91
N GLU A 78 -12.48 -13.58 -18.10
CA GLU A 78 -11.45 -14.07 -19.02
C GLU A 78 -10.05 -14.12 -18.38
N ARG A 79 -9.75 -13.14 -17.52
CA ARG A 79 -8.47 -13.06 -16.78
C ARG A 79 -8.47 -13.84 -15.48
N LYS A 80 -9.53 -14.61 -15.18
CA LYS A 80 -9.70 -15.38 -13.93
C LYS A 80 -9.60 -14.51 -12.67
N LYS A 81 -9.97 -13.23 -12.75
CA LYS A 81 -10.01 -12.28 -11.63
C LYS A 81 -11.41 -12.13 -11.04
N MET A 82 -12.42 -12.68 -11.69
CA MET A 82 -13.82 -12.63 -11.29
C MET A 82 -14.49 -13.96 -11.70
N THR A 83 -15.32 -14.50 -10.84
CA THR A 83 -16.15 -15.67 -11.21
C THR A 83 -17.41 -15.21 -11.94
N PRO A 84 -18.07 -16.06 -12.75
CA PRO A 84 -19.35 -15.71 -13.39
C PRO A 84 -20.42 -15.29 -12.37
N GLU A 85 -20.52 -15.99 -11.24
CA GLU A 85 -21.48 -15.71 -10.16
C GLU A 85 -21.24 -14.32 -9.54
N LEU A 86 -19.97 -13.95 -9.32
CA LEU A 86 -19.64 -12.63 -8.82
C LEU A 86 -19.97 -11.54 -9.86
N ALA A 87 -19.71 -11.81 -11.14
CA ALA A 87 -20.06 -10.88 -12.22
C ALA A 87 -21.58 -10.62 -12.29
N GLU A 88 -22.38 -11.66 -12.15
CA GLU A 88 -23.86 -11.55 -12.10
C GLU A 88 -24.31 -10.68 -10.92
N ARG A 89 -23.77 -10.91 -9.72
CA ARG A 89 -24.07 -10.10 -8.51
C ARG A 89 -23.62 -8.65 -8.66
N VAL A 90 -22.46 -8.41 -9.25
CA VAL A 90 -21.94 -7.05 -9.50
C VAL A 90 -22.85 -6.30 -10.47
N LEU A 91 -23.32 -6.92 -11.54
CA LEU A 91 -24.14 -6.29 -12.57
C LEU A 91 -25.64 -6.23 -12.21
N GLY A 92 -26.13 -7.16 -11.38
CA GLY A 92 -27.55 -7.34 -11.08
C GLY A 92 -28.19 -6.27 -10.18
N ASN A 93 -27.42 -5.57 -9.36
CA ASN A 93 -27.94 -4.61 -8.35
C ASN A 93 -27.57 -3.16 -8.68
N ILE A 94 -27.57 -2.79 -9.96
CA ILE A 94 -27.35 -1.42 -10.43
C ILE A 94 -28.65 -0.88 -11.05
N VAL A 95 -29.05 0.29 -10.60
CA VAL A 95 -30.17 1.05 -11.18
C VAL A 95 -29.60 2.24 -11.96
N TYR A 96 -29.86 2.27 -13.26
CA TYR A 96 -29.50 3.39 -14.12
C TYR A 96 -30.73 4.30 -14.23
N THR A 97 -30.62 5.57 -13.83
CA THR A 97 -31.79 6.44 -13.78
C THR A 97 -31.46 7.91 -14.03
N THR A 98 -32.42 8.61 -14.60
CA THR A 98 -32.40 10.09 -14.68
C THR A 98 -33.23 10.74 -13.58
N ASP A 99 -33.93 9.94 -12.76
CA ASP A 99 -34.79 10.40 -11.68
C ASP A 99 -34.03 10.47 -10.35
N TYR A 100 -33.89 11.67 -9.81
CA TYR A 100 -33.26 11.92 -8.52
C TYR A 100 -34.12 11.52 -7.31
N GLU A 101 -35.43 11.29 -7.49
CA GLU A 101 -36.29 10.78 -6.39
C GLU A 101 -35.97 9.32 -6.07
N ALA A 102 -35.43 8.57 -7.04
CA ALA A 102 -35.05 7.17 -6.86
C ALA A 102 -33.97 6.96 -5.76
N ILE A 103 -33.19 7.99 -5.44
CA ILE A 103 -32.04 7.89 -4.51
C ILE A 103 -32.34 8.40 -3.09
N LYS A 104 -33.58 8.73 -2.77
CA LYS A 104 -33.97 9.33 -1.48
C LYS A 104 -33.55 8.51 -0.24
N ASP A 105 -33.45 7.19 -0.37
CA ASP A 105 -33.10 6.26 0.71
C ASP A 105 -31.59 5.91 0.73
N CYS A 106 -30.77 6.52 -0.16
CA CYS A 106 -29.33 6.28 -0.19
C CYS A 106 -28.62 6.84 1.05
N GLY A 107 -27.83 5.99 1.70
CA GLY A 107 -26.99 6.39 2.84
C GLY A 107 -25.66 7.03 2.46
N LEU A 108 -25.21 6.88 1.19
CA LEU A 108 -23.99 7.49 0.64
C LEU A 108 -24.23 7.92 -0.80
N VAL A 109 -23.94 9.19 -1.09
CA VAL A 109 -23.99 9.75 -2.45
C VAL A 109 -22.63 10.34 -2.80
N ILE A 110 -22.05 9.90 -3.93
CA ILE A 110 -20.80 10.43 -4.47
C ILE A 110 -21.12 11.23 -5.75
N GLU A 111 -20.87 12.52 -5.73
CA GLU A 111 -21.04 13.39 -6.89
C GLU A 111 -19.77 13.35 -7.76
N ALA A 112 -19.93 13.04 -9.04
CA ALA A 112 -18.90 12.97 -10.07
C ALA A 112 -19.35 13.65 -11.40
N ALA A 113 -20.14 14.70 -11.26
CA ALA A 113 -20.62 15.53 -12.40
C ALA A 113 -19.51 16.48 -12.91
N THR A 114 -19.85 17.30 -13.91
CA THR A 114 -18.94 18.27 -14.52
C THR A 114 -18.28 19.18 -13.47
N GLU A 115 -17.00 19.49 -13.68
CA GLU A 115 -16.15 20.29 -12.77
C GLU A 115 -16.54 21.79 -12.83
N SER A 116 -17.68 22.11 -12.26
CA SER A 116 -18.28 23.45 -12.18
C SER A 116 -18.80 23.72 -10.77
N LEU A 117 -18.20 24.69 -10.06
CA LEU A 117 -18.61 25.06 -8.71
C LEU A 117 -20.11 25.43 -8.62
N PRO A 118 -20.69 26.26 -9.52
CA PRO A 118 -22.12 26.55 -9.47
C PRO A 118 -23.00 25.31 -9.66
N LEU A 119 -22.61 24.39 -10.54
CA LEU A 119 -23.34 23.15 -10.74
C LEU A 119 -23.29 22.26 -9.51
N LYS A 120 -22.11 22.08 -8.91
CA LYS A 120 -21.93 21.25 -7.70
C LYS A 120 -22.76 21.82 -6.54
N LYS A 121 -22.73 23.13 -6.29
CA LYS A 121 -23.59 23.76 -5.28
C LYS A 121 -25.07 23.48 -5.52
N LYS A 122 -25.54 23.58 -6.76
CA LYS A 122 -26.95 23.29 -7.12
C LYS A 122 -27.30 21.81 -6.86
N ILE A 123 -26.41 20.87 -7.20
CA ILE A 123 -26.60 19.44 -6.94
C ILE A 123 -26.69 19.20 -5.43
N PHE A 124 -25.77 19.71 -4.63
CA PHE A 124 -25.76 19.46 -3.19
C PHE A 124 -26.93 20.10 -2.45
N ALA A 125 -27.38 21.30 -2.85
CA ALA A 125 -28.62 21.90 -2.32
C ALA A 125 -29.82 21.02 -2.61
N MET A 126 -29.94 20.49 -3.83
CA MET A 126 -31.01 19.58 -4.22
C MET A 126 -30.96 18.26 -3.43
N LEU A 127 -29.76 17.69 -3.23
CA LEU A 127 -29.59 16.45 -2.46
C LEU A 127 -29.95 16.63 -0.98
N GLU A 128 -29.61 17.78 -0.42
CA GLU A 128 -29.92 18.10 0.97
C GLU A 128 -31.43 18.18 1.25
N ASP A 129 -32.20 18.60 0.25
CA ASP A 129 -33.66 18.65 0.34
C ASP A 129 -34.35 17.28 0.24
N ARG A 130 -33.71 16.31 -0.43
CA ARG A 130 -34.30 15.00 -0.77
C ARG A 130 -33.86 13.85 0.11
N LEU A 131 -32.62 13.89 0.58
CA LEU A 131 -32.02 12.77 1.30
C LEU A 131 -32.19 12.91 2.82
N SER A 132 -32.18 11.78 3.51
CA SER A 132 -32.13 11.76 4.98
C SER A 132 -31.00 12.67 5.50
N PRO A 133 -31.20 13.38 6.62
CA PRO A 133 -30.13 14.12 7.29
C PRO A 133 -28.89 13.29 7.62
N ASP A 134 -29.03 11.97 7.77
CA ASP A 134 -27.93 11.04 8.04
C ASP A 134 -27.19 10.59 6.79
N ALA A 135 -27.65 10.90 5.59
CA ALA A 135 -26.99 10.52 4.35
C ALA A 135 -25.65 11.26 4.20
N ILE A 136 -24.60 10.52 3.85
CA ILE A 136 -23.28 11.06 3.58
C ILE A 136 -23.24 11.59 2.15
N LEU A 137 -22.74 12.81 1.98
CA LEU A 137 -22.61 13.48 0.69
C LEU A 137 -21.15 13.76 0.39
N THR A 138 -20.64 13.24 -0.73
CA THR A 138 -19.25 13.51 -1.14
C THR A 138 -19.16 13.98 -2.58
N SER A 139 -18.17 14.83 -2.86
CA SER A 139 -17.81 15.22 -4.23
C SER A 139 -16.50 14.55 -4.66
N ASN A 140 -16.43 14.14 -5.92
CA ASN A 140 -15.19 13.66 -6.54
C ASN A 140 -14.42 14.77 -7.27
N THR A 141 -14.65 16.05 -6.93
CA THR A 141 -13.88 17.15 -7.53
C THR A 141 -12.38 16.91 -7.38
N SER A 142 -11.62 17.30 -8.41
CA SER A 142 -10.16 17.12 -8.43
C SER A 142 -9.40 18.29 -7.80
N GLY A 143 -10.03 19.43 -7.55
CA GLY A 143 -9.26 20.59 -7.08
C GLY A 143 -10.07 21.73 -6.47
N ILE A 144 -11.40 21.66 -6.41
CA ILE A 144 -12.23 22.67 -5.73
C ILE A 144 -12.25 22.36 -4.23
N PRO A 145 -11.83 23.29 -3.34
CA PRO A 145 -11.87 23.07 -1.89
C PRO A 145 -13.28 22.77 -1.37
N ALA A 146 -13.36 21.97 -0.32
CA ALA A 146 -14.64 21.53 0.28
C ALA A 146 -15.48 22.68 0.79
N ASP A 147 -14.85 23.68 1.41
CA ASP A 147 -15.56 24.85 1.92
C ASP A 147 -16.20 25.69 0.79
N GLU A 148 -15.63 25.73 -0.40
CA GLU A 148 -16.26 26.40 -1.54
C GLU A 148 -17.56 25.71 -1.97
N ILE A 149 -17.65 24.38 -1.83
CA ILE A 149 -18.80 23.58 -2.23
C ILE A 149 -19.85 23.53 -1.12
N PHE A 150 -19.43 23.25 0.12
CA PHE A 150 -20.32 22.78 1.18
C PHE A 150 -20.64 23.81 2.28
N LYS A 151 -19.91 24.94 2.37
CA LYS A 151 -20.08 25.91 3.47
C LYS A 151 -21.49 26.49 3.59
N ASP A 152 -22.24 26.55 2.50
CA ASP A 152 -23.58 27.14 2.43
C ASP A 152 -24.69 26.10 2.66
N MET A 153 -24.33 24.82 2.89
CA MET A 153 -25.29 23.77 3.24
C MET A 153 -25.81 23.94 4.68
N ARG A 154 -27.01 23.42 4.94
CA ARG A 154 -27.61 23.40 6.30
C ARG A 154 -26.88 22.40 7.21
N HIS A 155 -26.41 21.30 6.64
CA HIS A 155 -25.76 20.18 7.33
C HIS A 155 -24.39 19.84 6.69
N PRO A 156 -23.41 20.77 6.74
CA PRO A 156 -22.10 20.57 6.13
C PRO A 156 -21.29 19.47 6.81
N GLU A 157 -21.59 19.14 8.09
CA GLU A 157 -20.90 18.14 8.91
C GLU A 157 -20.94 16.71 8.35
N ARG A 158 -21.90 16.42 7.46
CA ARG A 158 -22.07 15.15 6.74
C ARG A 158 -21.44 15.11 5.35
N SER A 159 -20.70 16.17 4.99
CA SER A 159 -20.21 16.36 3.63
C SER A 159 -18.71 16.56 3.57
N THR A 160 -18.07 15.96 2.58
CA THR A 160 -16.65 16.19 2.27
C THR A 160 -16.33 15.81 0.81
N ILE A 161 -15.06 15.88 0.46
CA ILE A 161 -14.56 15.41 -0.84
C ILE A 161 -13.93 14.03 -0.66
N THR A 162 -14.22 13.15 -1.61
CA THR A 162 -13.57 11.85 -1.78
C THR A 162 -13.07 11.76 -3.21
N HIS A 163 -11.78 12.09 -3.38
CA HIS A 163 -11.17 12.20 -4.69
C HIS A 163 -10.57 10.87 -5.14
N PHE A 164 -11.10 10.32 -6.23
CA PHE A 164 -10.64 9.07 -6.85
C PHE A 164 -9.68 9.34 -8.00
N PHE A 165 -8.81 8.38 -8.28
CA PHE A 165 -7.83 8.43 -9.37
C PHE A 165 -8.24 7.51 -10.52
N SER A 166 -8.16 8.01 -11.75
CA SER A 166 -8.54 7.25 -12.95
C SER A 166 -7.51 6.17 -13.29
N PRO A 167 -7.96 4.96 -13.68
CA PRO A 167 -9.34 4.47 -13.64
C PRO A 167 -9.77 4.08 -12.22
N ALA A 168 -10.86 4.68 -11.70
CA ALA A 168 -11.23 4.57 -10.28
C ALA A 168 -11.51 3.14 -9.81
N TRP A 169 -11.96 2.25 -10.66
CA TRP A 169 -12.21 0.84 -10.31
C TRP A 169 -10.92 0.04 -10.10
N ARG A 170 -9.78 0.51 -10.57
CA ARG A 170 -8.48 -0.18 -10.51
C ARG A 170 -7.49 0.50 -9.55
N SER A 171 -7.49 1.83 -9.49
CA SER A 171 -6.61 2.57 -8.59
C SER A 171 -6.96 2.25 -7.12
N MET A 172 -5.95 1.96 -6.31
CA MET A 172 -6.16 1.70 -4.89
C MET A 172 -6.40 2.97 -4.08
N ALA A 173 -5.87 4.12 -4.52
CA ALA A 173 -5.93 5.35 -3.76
C ALA A 173 -7.31 6.02 -3.81
N VAL A 174 -7.68 6.65 -2.69
CA VAL A 174 -8.72 7.67 -2.59
C VAL A 174 -8.28 8.71 -1.56
N GLU A 175 -8.35 9.99 -1.91
CA GLU A 175 -8.12 11.08 -0.95
C GLU A 175 -9.43 11.41 -0.22
N VAL A 176 -9.37 11.49 1.09
CA VAL A 176 -10.46 11.97 1.96
C VAL A 176 -10.07 13.32 2.52
N ILE A 177 -10.83 14.36 2.21
CA ILE A 177 -10.48 15.74 2.57
C ILE A 177 -11.02 16.06 3.96
N ASN A 178 -10.12 16.24 4.93
CA ASN A 178 -10.46 16.68 6.28
C ASN A 178 -10.54 18.20 6.31
N TRP A 179 -11.76 18.74 6.31
CA TRP A 179 -12.03 20.16 6.35
C TRP A 179 -12.83 20.54 7.59
N VAL A 180 -12.80 21.82 7.94
CA VAL A 180 -13.36 22.34 9.22
C VAL A 180 -14.87 22.09 9.39
N GLY A 181 -15.61 21.96 8.30
CA GLY A 181 -17.07 21.71 8.33
C GLY A 181 -17.44 20.22 8.46
N ALA A 182 -16.55 19.30 8.13
CA ALA A 182 -16.80 17.87 8.25
C ALA A 182 -16.73 17.41 9.71
N SER A 183 -17.62 16.51 10.10
CA SER A 183 -17.53 15.87 11.42
C SER A 183 -16.40 14.84 11.48
N THR A 184 -15.79 14.67 12.65
CA THR A 184 -14.81 13.60 12.92
C THR A 184 -15.37 12.21 12.59
N ALA A 185 -16.65 11.96 12.97
CA ALA A 185 -17.34 10.71 12.69
C ALA A 185 -17.43 10.42 11.18
N LEU A 186 -17.73 11.44 10.35
CA LEU A 186 -17.77 11.33 8.91
C LEU A 186 -16.40 10.89 8.34
N ILE A 187 -15.33 11.58 8.72
CA ILE A 187 -13.97 11.27 8.21
C ILE A 187 -13.59 9.85 8.61
N ASN A 188 -13.77 9.46 9.87
CA ASN A 188 -13.49 8.11 10.35
C ASN A 188 -14.31 7.05 9.60
N TYR A 189 -15.62 7.30 9.41
CA TYR A 189 -16.48 6.39 8.66
C TYR A 189 -15.99 6.19 7.20
N LEU A 190 -15.64 7.26 6.51
CA LEU A 190 -15.16 7.19 5.13
C LEU A 190 -13.83 6.45 5.01
N LEU A 191 -12.91 6.66 5.97
CA LEU A 191 -11.65 5.92 6.02
C LEU A 191 -11.91 4.42 6.18
N TRP A 192 -12.73 4.05 7.16
CA TRP A 192 -13.15 2.67 7.38
C TRP A 192 -13.89 2.08 6.17
N PHE A 193 -14.85 2.82 5.60
CA PHE A 193 -15.65 2.41 4.45
C PHE A 193 -14.75 2.08 3.25
N PHE A 194 -13.87 3.00 2.88
CA PHE A 194 -12.99 2.81 1.73
C PHE A 194 -11.98 1.68 1.94
N ALA A 195 -11.42 1.53 3.13
CA ALA A 195 -10.54 0.41 3.45
C ALA A 195 -11.27 -0.93 3.29
N ASN A 196 -12.47 -1.05 3.84
CA ASN A 196 -13.27 -2.28 3.79
C ASN A 196 -13.87 -2.58 2.40
N THR A 197 -13.83 -1.63 1.48
CA THR A 197 -14.25 -1.80 0.08
C THR A 197 -13.09 -1.94 -0.90
N GLY A 198 -11.85 -2.08 -0.39
CA GLY A 198 -10.66 -2.39 -1.20
C GLY A 198 -9.86 -1.18 -1.67
N LYS A 199 -10.08 0.00 -1.08
CA LYS A 199 -9.24 1.18 -1.27
C LYS A 199 -8.19 1.32 -0.17
N ALA A 200 -7.20 2.15 -0.44
CA ALA A 200 -6.23 2.65 0.53
C ALA A 200 -6.46 4.17 0.67
N PRO A 201 -7.33 4.60 1.60
CA PRO A 201 -7.62 6.00 1.79
C PRO A 201 -6.43 6.73 2.41
N VAL A 202 -6.19 7.96 1.94
CA VAL A 202 -5.23 8.90 2.51
C VAL A 202 -5.95 10.20 2.88
N VAL A 203 -5.55 10.82 3.98
CA VAL A 203 -6.19 12.06 4.44
C VAL A 203 -5.37 13.27 4.02
N THR A 204 -6.06 14.32 3.58
CA THR A 204 -5.42 15.57 3.22
C THR A 204 -6.21 16.77 3.76
N ARG A 205 -5.52 17.90 3.95
CA ARG A 205 -6.14 19.18 4.28
C ARG A 205 -6.94 19.72 3.10
N ASN A 206 -7.88 20.58 3.41
CA ASN A 206 -8.69 21.29 2.43
C ASN A 206 -7.89 22.43 1.78
N VAL A 207 -7.23 22.13 0.69
CA VAL A 207 -6.44 23.05 -0.13
C VAL A 207 -6.71 22.79 -1.61
N TYR A 208 -6.38 23.74 -2.49
CA TYR A 208 -6.45 23.50 -3.94
C TYR A 208 -5.60 22.30 -4.34
N SER A 209 -6.15 21.42 -5.16
CA SER A 209 -5.47 20.22 -5.71
C SER A 209 -5.03 19.18 -4.65
N PHE A 210 -5.50 19.30 -3.42
CA PHE A 210 -5.31 18.35 -2.29
C PHE A 210 -3.86 17.90 -2.08
N LEU A 211 -3.57 16.59 -2.03
CA LEU A 211 -2.24 16.03 -1.79
C LEU A 211 -1.57 15.56 -3.09
N LEU A 212 -2.15 14.57 -3.75
CA LEU A 212 -1.53 13.88 -4.88
C LEU A 212 -1.70 14.64 -6.19
N ASN A 213 -2.85 15.30 -6.38
CA ASN A 213 -3.05 16.14 -7.55
C ASN A 213 -2.12 17.36 -7.58
N ARG A 214 -1.66 17.87 -6.43
CA ARG A 214 -0.63 18.94 -6.40
C ARG A 214 0.66 18.50 -7.11
N ILE A 215 1.05 17.24 -6.92
CA ILE A 215 2.19 16.65 -7.62
C ILE A 215 1.87 16.53 -9.11
N PHE A 216 0.76 15.86 -9.44
CA PHE A 216 0.38 15.55 -10.82
C PHE A 216 0.24 16.81 -11.69
N GLU A 217 -0.50 17.80 -11.23
CA GLU A 217 -0.78 19.01 -11.97
C GLU A 217 0.46 19.91 -12.14
N SER A 218 1.30 20.02 -11.09
CA SER A 218 2.55 20.75 -11.20
C SER A 218 3.54 20.08 -12.15
N TRP A 219 3.58 18.74 -12.10
CA TRP A 219 4.43 17.92 -12.96
C TRP A 219 4.01 18.00 -14.43
N THR A 220 2.73 17.87 -14.75
CA THR A 220 2.21 17.98 -16.12
C THR A 220 2.33 19.42 -16.65
N ASN A 221 2.10 20.42 -15.79
CA ASN A 221 2.27 21.83 -16.17
C ASN A 221 3.74 22.16 -16.49
N GLU A 222 4.69 21.68 -15.69
CA GLU A 222 6.11 21.87 -15.93
C GLU A 222 6.56 21.19 -17.22
N ALA A 223 6.07 19.95 -17.49
CA ALA A 223 6.33 19.26 -18.74
C ALA A 223 5.91 20.11 -19.96
N ALA A 224 4.76 20.78 -19.88
CA ALA A 224 4.27 21.66 -20.95
C ALA A 224 5.19 22.86 -21.21
N TYR A 225 5.88 23.40 -20.20
CA TYR A 225 6.90 24.45 -20.39
C TYR A 225 8.16 23.91 -21.08
N LEU A 226 8.50 22.63 -20.93
CA LEU A 226 9.70 22.06 -21.53
C LEU A 226 9.60 21.88 -23.05
N VAL A 227 8.40 21.97 -23.65
CA VAL A 227 8.21 21.81 -25.10
C VAL A 227 8.85 22.95 -25.92
N GLU A 228 9.25 24.03 -25.28
CA GLU A 228 10.03 25.11 -25.91
C GLU A 228 11.44 24.63 -26.36
N ARG A 229 11.99 23.60 -25.71
CA ARG A 229 13.35 23.11 -25.95
C ARG A 229 13.43 21.60 -26.27
N ALA A 230 12.43 20.83 -25.87
CA ALA A 230 12.40 19.37 -26.04
C ALA A 230 11.09 18.92 -26.68
N THR A 231 11.11 17.80 -27.37
CA THR A 231 9.87 17.18 -27.89
C THR A 231 9.11 16.48 -26.77
N VAL A 232 7.79 16.37 -26.90
CA VAL A 232 6.91 15.63 -25.97
C VAL A 232 7.38 14.19 -25.76
N HIS A 233 7.91 13.55 -26.79
CA HIS A 233 8.47 12.20 -26.73
C HIS A 233 9.73 12.12 -25.88
N GLN A 234 10.60 13.12 -25.96
CA GLN A 234 11.83 13.21 -25.16
C GLN A 234 11.50 13.42 -23.68
N ILE A 235 10.57 14.34 -23.39
CA ILE A 235 10.14 14.62 -22.02
C ILE A 235 9.52 13.38 -21.37
N ASP A 236 8.59 12.72 -22.06
CA ASP A 236 7.98 11.47 -21.56
C ASP A 236 9.05 10.40 -21.30
N ARG A 237 10.02 10.23 -22.22
CA ARG A 237 11.06 9.22 -22.11
C ARG A 237 11.97 9.43 -20.91
N VAL A 238 12.37 10.67 -20.61
CA VAL A 238 13.20 10.97 -19.43
C VAL A 238 12.39 10.75 -18.14
N THR A 239 11.15 11.19 -18.11
CA THR A 239 10.32 11.01 -16.91
C THR A 239 9.98 9.55 -16.63
N GLU A 240 9.96 8.69 -17.65
CA GLU A 240 9.79 7.24 -17.46
C GLU A 240 10.94 6.57 -16.69
N GLU A 241 12.03 7.26 -16.39
CA GLU A 241 13.05 6.75 -15.47
C GLU A 241 12.49 6.57 -14.05
N PHE A 242 11.57 7.43 -13.62
CA PHE A 242 11.00 7.41 -12.27
C PHE A 242 9.48 7.18 -12.20
N VAL A 243 8.76 7.23 -13.34
CA VAL A 243 7.32 6.87 -13.43
C VAL A 243 7.07 5.78 -14.46
N GLY A 244 5.89 5.15 -14.42
CA GLY A 244 5.50 4.10 -15.38
C GLY A 244 5.11 4.62 -16.75
N ALA A 245 4.65 5.89 -16.83
CA ALA A 245 4.25 6.57 -18.06
C ALA A 245 4.53 8.06 -17.94
N GLY A 246 4.96 8.69 -19.03
CA GLY A 246 5.29 10.12 -19.04
C GLY A 246 4.06 11.04 -18.98
N PRO A 247 4.27 12.35 -18.70
CA PRO A 247 3.21 13.33 -18.48
C PRO A 247 2.25 13.47 -19.66
N PHE A 248 2.76 13.53 -20.87
CA PHE A 248 1.93 13.74 -22.07
C PHE A 248 1.14 12.48 -22.43
N TYR A 249 1.72 11.29 -22.22
CA TYR A 249 0.98 10.04 -22.39
C TYR A 249 -0.21 9.96 -21.41
N VAL A 250 -0.01 10.34 -20.15
CA VAL A 250 -1.08 10.35 -19.15
C VAL A 250 -2.13 11.41 -19.47
N LEU A 251 -1.73 12.60 -19.93
CA LEU A 251 -2.64 13.65 -20.37
C LEU A 251 -3.52 13.20 -21.56
N ASP A 252 -2.95 12.52 -22.55
CA ASP A 252 -3.72 11.96 -23.68
C ASP A 252 -4.73 10.90 -23.22
N MET A 253 -4.34 10.04 -22.29
CA MET A 253 -5.22 9.00 -21.74
C MET A 253 -6.37 9.54 -20.89
N SER A 254 -6.16 10.66 -20.20
CA SER A 254 -7.13 11.26 -19.28
C SER A 254 -7.93 12.43 -19.86
N GLY A 255 -7.54 12.96 -21.02
CA GLY A 255 -8.11 14.22 -21.54
C GLY A 255 -7.80 15.42 -20.63
N GLY A 256 -6.66 15.39 -19.92
CA GLY A 256 -6.35 16.22 -18.76
C GLY A 256 -5.93 17.67 -19.05
N ASN A 257 -5.68 18.07 -20.30
CA ASN A 257 -5.20 19.43 -20.61
C ASN A 257 -6.08 20.54 -20.00
N PRO A 258 -7.42 20.56 -20.21
CA PRO A 258 -8.27 21.61 -19.66
C PRO A 258 -8.31 21.59 -18.12
N LEU A 259 -8.25 20.39 -17.51
CA LEU A 259 -8.28 20.25 -16.06
C LEU A 259 -6.99 20.76 -15.43
N THR A 260 -5.82 20.42 -16.00
CA THR A 260 -4.51 20.93 -15.54
C THR A 260 -4.45 22.45 -15.66
N TYR A 261 -4.88 23.02 -16.79
CA TYR A 261 -4.93 24.46 -16.98
C TYR A 261 -5.80 25.16 -15.93
N ALA A 262 -7.04 24.66 -15.74
CA ALA A 262 -7.98 25.25 -14.78
C ALA A 262 -7.48 25.15 -13.35
N SER A 263 -6.87 24.04 -12.99
CA SER A 263 -6.36 23.81 -11.65
C SER A 263 -5.13 24.69 -11.33
N GLN A 264 -4.17 24.76 -12.24
CA GLN A 264 -3.03 25.68 -12.08
C GLN A 264 -3.49 27.14 -11.98
N ASN A 265 -4.50 27.54 -12.74
CA ASN A 265 -5.06 28.88 -12.68
C ASN A 265 -5.71 29.18 -11.29
N ARG A 266 -6.37 28.21 -10.66
CA ARG A 266 -6.85 28.37 -9.27
C ARG A 266 -5.69 28.51 -8.29
N ARG A 267 -4.63 27.76 -8.47
CA ARG A 267 -3.45 27.79 -7.60
C ARG A 267 -2.63 29.09 -7.69
N LEU A 268 -2.85 29.91 -8.72
CA LEU A 268 -2.30 31.27 -8.76
C LEU A 268 -2.69 32.10 -7.53
N ALA A 269 -3.88 31.84 -6.96
CA ALA A 269 -4.32 32.50 -5.72
C ALA A 269 -3.47 32.10 -4.50
N GLU A 270 -2.86 30.91 -4.51
CA GLU A 270 -1.95 30.46 -3.45
C GLU A 270 -0.55 31.06 -3.61
N ARG A 271 -0.04 31.08 -4.86
CA ARG A 271 1.32 31.55 -5.15
C ARG A 271 1.48 31.86 -6.63
N GLY A 272 2.03 33.03 -6.93
CA GLY A 272 2.16 33.54 -8.30
C GLY A 272 3.04 32.72 -9.25
N CYS A 273 3.82 31.75 -8.76
CA CYS A 273 4.62 30.87 -9.62
C CYS A 273 3.81 29.77 -10.33
N TYR A 274 2.58 29.49 -9.89
CA TYR A 274 1.71 28.46 -10.48
C TYR A 274 1.00 28.92 -11.76
N VAL A 275 1.75 29.55 -12.67
CA VAL A 275 1.21 30.00 -13.97
C VAL A 275 0.89 28.78 -14.84
N PRO A 276 -0.34 28.65 -15.38
CA PRO A 276 -0.65 27.57 -16.31
C PRO A 276 0.04 27.75 -17.66
N ALA A 277 0.54 26.68 -18.25
CA ALA A 277 1.12 26.70 -19.58
C ALA A 277 0.03 26.94 -20.65
N HIS A 278 0.15 28.02 -21.42
CA HIS A 278 -0.88 28.41 -22.40
C HIS A 278 -1.09 27.39 -23.52
N ILE A 279 -0.10 26.55 -23.80
CA ILE A 279 -0.17 25.49 -24.82
C ILE A 279 -1.34 24.53 -24.59
N PHE A 280 -1.78 24.33 -23.34
CA PHE A 280 -2.96 23.51 -23.02
C PHE A 280 -4.27 23.99 -23.64
N LEU A 281 -4.36 25.28 -23.99
CA LEU A 281 -5.55 25.86 -24.65
C LEU A 281 -5.62 25.54 -26.15
N SER A 282 -4.49 25.21 -26.77
CA SER A 282 -4.38 25.00 -28.21
C SER A 282 -4.20 23.55 -28.62
N VAL A 283 -3.61 22.71 -27.75
CA VAL A 283 -3.34 21.30 -28.04
C VAL A 283 -4.45 20.42 -27.48
N LYS A 284 -5.08 19.62 -28.36
CA LYS A 284 -6.14 18.67 -27.97
C LYS A 284 -5.58 17.29 -27.62
N SER A 285 -4.51 16.88 -28.28
CA SER A 285 -3.83 15.59 -28.06
C SER A 285 -2.35 15.75 -28.41
N TRP A 286 -1.50 15.09 -27.64
CA TRP A 286 -0.05 15.16 -27.78
C TRP A 286 0.48 14.08 -28.74
N ASN A 287 -0.29 13.00 -28.95
CA ASN A 287 0.02 11.87 -29.82
C ASN A 287 1.40 11.26 -29.55
N VAL A 288 1.70 11.03 -28.29
CA VAL A 288 3.02 10.52 -27.86
C VAL A 288 3.21 9.04 -28.15
N ALA A 289 4.48 8.64 -28.26
CA ALA A 289 4.86 7.24 -28.39
C ALA A 289 4.51 6.46 -27.11
N LYS A 290 4.20 5.17 -27.25
CA LYS A 290 3.93 4.29 -26.10
C LYS A 290 5.14 4.25 -25.16
N PRO A 291 4.90 4.11 -23.83
CA PRO A 291 5.97 3.92 -22.86
C PRO A 291 6.94 2.81 -23.28
N GLY A 292 8.24 3.05 -23.06
CA GLY A 292 9.30 2.11 -23.46
C GLY A 292 9.82 2.25 -24.89
N THR A 293 9.20 3.07 -25.77
CA THR A 293 9.68 3.27 -27.16
C THR A 293 11.03 4.04 -27.15
N PRO A 294 12.11 3.54 -27.77
CA PRO A 294 13.39 4.27 -27.83
C PRO A 294 13.26 5.61 -28.53
N ILE A 295 13.80 6.67 -27.93
CA ILE A 295 13.81 8.04 -28.46
C ILE A 295 15.23 8.57 -28.38
N PRO A 296 15.79 9.16 -29.47
CA PRO A 296 17.09 9.79 -29.46
C PRO A 296 17.17 10.90 -28.42
N MET A 297 18.23 10.89 -27.58
CA MET A 297 18.33 11.76 -26.41
C MET A 297 19.78 12.26 -26.23
N PRO A 298 20.09 13.53 -26.53
CA PRO A 298 21.32 14.15 -26.10
C PRO A 298 21.46 14.17 -24.59
N LEU A 299 22.66 13.93 -24.07
CA LEU A 299 22.88 13.77 -22.63
C LEU A 299 22.55 15.08 -21.86
N ASP A 300 22.98 16.22 -22.36
CA ASP A 300 22.70 17.53 -21.77
C ASP A 300 21.20 17.86 -21.73
N LEU A 301 20.47 17.46 -22.77
CA LEU A 301 19.01 17.63 -22.81
C LEU A 301 18.32 16.69 -21.80
N LYS A 302 18.83 15.47 -21.69
CA LYS A 302 18.32 14.48 -20.73
C LYS A 302 18.44 14.98 -19.28
N GLU A 303 19.63 15.46 -18.91
CA GLU A 303 19.91 16.01 -17.58
C GLU A 303 19.04 17.25 -17.29
N TRP A 304 18.91 18.14 -18.25
CA TRP A 304 18.07 19.34 -18.11
C TRP A 304 16.59 18.97 -17.90
N ILE A 305 16.01 18.05 -18.70
CA ILE A 305 14.62 17.59 -18.52
C ILE A 305 14.46 16.95 -17.13
N ARG A 306 15.40 16.07 -16.75
CA ARG A 306 15.37 15.39 -15.45
C ARG A 306 15.36 16.37 -14.29
N ASP A 307 16.26 17.33 -14.29
CA ASP A 307 16.38 18.34 -13.24
C ASP A 307 15.10 19.18 -13.12
N ARG A 308 14.52 19.59 -14.24
CA ARG A 308 13.27 20.35 -14.28
C ARG A 308 12.10 19.55 -13.72
N MET A 309 11.95 18.30 -14.15
CA MET A 309 10.83 17.43 -13.76
C MET A 309 10.94 16.96 -12.29
N LEU A 310 12.12 16.59 -11.82
CA LEU A 310 12.35 16.29 -10.40
C LEU A 310 12.25 17.55 -9.54
N GLY A 311 12.79 18.67 -10.00
CA GLY A 311 12.75 19.95 -9.29
C GLY A 311 11.32 20.37 -8.94
N VAL A 312 10.41 20.37 -9.91
CA VAL A 312 9.00 20.73 -9.63
C VAL A 312 8.34 19.76 -8.67
N ILE A 313 8.61 18.46 -8.78
CA ILE A 313 8.07 17.44 -7.86
C ILE A 313 8.57 17.69 -6.44
N PHE A 314 9.88 17.93 -6.26
CA PHE A 314 10.49 18.15 -4.95
C PHE A 314 9.97 19.43 -4.30
N THR A 315 9.75 20.54 -5.07
CA THR A 315 9.13 21.75 -4.52
C THR A 315 7.77 21.46 -3.91
N GLN A 316 6.96 20.64 -4.58
CA GLN A 316 5.63 20.28 -4.05
C GLN A 316 5.72 19.40 -2.81
N CYS A 317 6.67 18.46 -2.76
CA CYS A 317 6.88 17.62 -1.57
C CYS A 317 7.25 18.45 -0.34
N PHE A 318 8.13 19.44 -0.50
CA PHE A 318 8.49 20.34 0.58
C PHE A 318 7.34 21.27 0.98
N ASP A 319 6.58 21.82 0.01
CA ASP A 319 5.39 22.64 0.31
C ASP A 319 4.34 21.85 1.10
N ILE A 320 4.07 20.60 0.69
CA ILE A 320 3.14 19.69 1.35
C ILE A 320 3.58 19.40 2.79
N ALA A 321 4.85 19.05 2.99
CA ALA A 321 5.39 18.73 4.30
C ALA A 321 5.46 19.95 5.23
N ASP A 322 5.87 21.11 4.73
CA ASP A 322 6.02 22.34 5.51
C ASP A 322 4.68 22.99 5.88
N ARG A 323 3.62 22.71 5.12
CA ARG A 323 2.25 23.23 5.35
C ARG A 323 1.35 22.20 6.03
N ASP A 324 1.86 20.99 6.32
CA ASP A 324 1.08 19.90 6.89
C ASP A 324 -0.20 19.59 6.05
N ILE A 325 -0.08 19.60 4.72
CA ILE A 325 -1.22 19.32 3.82
C ILE A 325 -1.63 17.86 3.89
N GLY A 326 -0.67 16.97 4.01
CA GLY A 326 -0.81 15.53 4.23
C GLY A 326 0.43 14.98 4.90
N THR A 327 0.42 13.71 5.30
CA THR A 327 1.64 13.10 5.85
C THR A 327 2.65 12.80 4.75
N ARG A 328 3.94 12.85 5.08
CA ARG A 328 5.01 12.43 4.16
C ARG A 328 4.86 10.96 3.78
N SER A 329 4.42 10.13 4.71
CA SER A 329 4.15 8.72 4.49
C SER A 329 3.02 8.50 3.46
N ASP A 330 1.93 9.27 3.54
CA ASP A 330 0.83 9.19 2.57
C ASP A 330 1.21 9.74 1.20
N LEU A 331 2.02 10.79 1.15
CA LEU A 331 2.52 11.31 -0.12
C LEU A 331 3.45 10.30 -0.80
N ASN A 332 4.37 9.70 -0.04
CA ASN A 332 5.29 8.66 -0.54
C ASN A 332 4.52 7.43 -1.05
N PHE A 333 3.60 6.92 -0.24
CA PHE A 333 2.75 5.79 -0.57
C PHE A 333 1.79 6.10 -1.74
N GLY A 334 1.11 7.25 -1.69
CA GLY A 334 0.17 7.69 -2.72
C GLY A 334 0.82 7.87 -4.09
N SER A 335 2.09 8.32 -4.12
CA SER A 335 2.84 8.44 -5.38
C SER A 335 3.00 7.08 -6.08
N LEU A 336 3.19 5.99 -5.32
CA LEU A 336 3.27 4.62 -5.84
C LEU A 336 1.93 4.11 -6.37
N ILE A 337 0.85 4.23 -5.55
CA ILE A 337 -0.42 3.55 -5.82
C ILE A 337 -1.40 4.36 -6.68
N ALA A 338 -1.19 5.67 -6.84
CA ALA A 338 -2.04 6.57 -7.61
C ALA A 338 -1.34 7.22 -8.80
N LEU A 339 -0.11 7.70 -8.63
CA LEU A 339 0.59 8.49 -9.63
C LEU A 339 1.54 7.67 -10.50
N GLY A 340 1.68 6.37 -10.23
CA GLY A 340 2.49 5.45 -11.03
C GLY A 340 4.01 5.63 -10.89
N PHE A 341 4.49 6.24 -9.83
CA PHE A 341 5.92 6.28 -9.53
C PHE A 341 6.46 4.86 -9.30
N LYS A 342 7.68 4.61 -9.74
CA LYS A 342 8.38 3.31 -9.57
C LYS A 342 8.95 3.13 -8.16
N LYS A 343 9.26 4.24 -7.50
CA LYS A 343 9.64 4.37 -6.09
C LYS A 343 8.88 5.55 -5.49
N GLY A 344 8.68 5.55 -4.18
CA GLY A 344 8.13 6.72 -3.49
C GLY A 344 8.97 7.98 -3.75
N ILE A 345 8.36 9.15 -3.82
CA ILE A 345 9.09 10.38 -4.17
C ILE A 345 10.20 10.68 -3.15
N PHE A 346 9.95 10.44 -1.86
CA PHE A 346 10.96 10.61 -0.83
C PHE A 346 12.03 9.51 -0.87
N ASP A 347 11.74 8.34 -1.42
CA ASP A 347 12.76 7.31 -1.68
C ASP A 347 13.68 7.71 -2.83
N ILE A 348 13.14 8.35 -3.87
CA ILE A 348 13.95 8.94 -4.94
C ILE A 348 14.90 10.01 -4.37
N MET A 349 14.42 10.88 -3.46
CA MET A 349 15.29 11.87 -2.79
C MET A 349 16.38 11.20 -1.94
N ALA A 350 16.04 10.12 -1.23
CA ALA A 350 17.00 9.38 -0.40
C ALA A 350 18.10 8.71 -1.25
N ASP A 351 17.73 8.12 -2.38
CA ASP A 351 18.68 7.48 -3.31
C ASP A 351 19.63 8.51 -3.96
N LEU A 352 19.15 9.72 -4.24
CA LEU A 352 19.96 10.81 -4.81
C LEU A 352 20.93 11.43 -3.79
N GLY A 353 20.56 11.44 -2.52
CA GLY A 353 21.30 12.11 -1.46
C GLY A 353 21.05 13.61 -1.40
N GLU A 354 21.37 14.22 -0.25
CA GLU A 354 21.06 15.62 0.06
C GLU A 354 21.70 16.59 -0.95
N ASP A 355 22.96 16.39 -1.29
CA ASP A 355 23.71 17.30 -2.18
C ASP A 355 23.07 17.35 -3.58
N GLU A 356 22.72 16.19 -4.13
CA GLU A 356 22.11 16.14 -5.47
C GLU A 356 20.67 16.70 -5.46
N VAL A 357 19.87 16.40 -4.44
CA VAL A 357 18.54 17.00 -4.27
C VAL A 357 18.66 18.53 -4.23
N MET A 358 19.60 19.07 -3.45
CA MET A 358 19.80 20.52 -3.35
C MET A 358 20.36 21.13 -4.63
N ARG A 359 21.20 20.39 -5.39
CA ARG A 359 21.67 20.79 -6.72
C ARG A 359 20.50 20.96 -7.69
N ILE A 360 19.64 19.95 -7.76
CA ILE A 360 18.41 19.94 -8.59
C ILE A 360 17.50 21.12 -8.20
N MET A 361 17.25 21.31 -6.91
CA MET A 361 16.41 22.39 -6.40
C MET A 361 16.93 23.78 -6.79
N ARG A 362 18.24 24.01 -6.65
CA ARG A 362 18.87 25.28 -7.06
C ARG A 362 18.85 25.47 -8.58
N ALA A 363 19.01 24.40 -9.37
CA ALA A 363 18.90 24.47 -10.82
C ALA A 363 17.46 24.83 -11.24
N PHE A 364 16.46 24.21 -10.60
CA PHE A 364 15.06 24.52 -10.85
C PHE A 364 14.70 25.96 -10.47
N ASP A 365 15.09 26.43 -9.29
CA ASP A 365 14.79 27.80 -8.81
C ASP A 365 15.37 28.89 -9.71
N ARG A 366 16.55 28.67 -10.35
CA ARG A 366 17.12 29.61 -11.32
C ARG A 366 16.24 29.79 -12.56
N GLU A 367 15.58 28.76 -13.03
CA GLU A 367 14.73 28.81 -14.22
C GLU A 367 13.26 29.11 -13.90
N ARG A 368 12.82 28.71 -12.71
CA ARG A 368 11.44 28.83 -12.23
C ARG A 368 11.40 29.42 -10.81
N PRO A 369 11.76 30.68 -10.64
CA PRO A 369 11.84 31.30 -9.31
C PRO A 369 10.46 31.39 -8.64
N GLY A 370 10.48 31.40 -7.31
CA GLY A 370 9.27 31.56 -6.48
C GLY A 370 8.54 30.28 -6.11
N PHE A 371 8.97 29.11 -6.57
CA PHE A 371 8.48 27.84 -6.08
C PHE A 371 8.98 27.57 -4.64
N PRO A 372 8.24 26.74 -3.85
CA PRO A 372 8.66 26.42 -2.49
C PRO A 372 10.04 25.76 -2.43
N MET A 373 10.89 26.28 -1.56
CA MET A 373 12.18 25.68 -1.21
C MET A 373 12.07 25.02 0.17
N PRO A 374 12.90 23.99 0.49
CA PRO A 374 12.89 23.35 1.80
C PRO A 374 13.26 24.34 2.90
N LYS A 375 12.52 24.33 4.02
CA LYS A 375 12.77 25.20 5.18
C LYS A 375 13.78 24.65 6.18
N GLY A 376 14.33 23.48 5.91
CA GLY A 376 15.30 22.81 6.77
C GLY A 376 16.15 21.80 5.99
N PRO A 377 17.06 21.08 6.67
CA PRO A 377 17.89 20.07 6.03
C PRO A 377 17.03 18.93 5.44
N ILE A 378 17.45 18.37 4.33
CA ILE A 378 16.72 17.30 3.61
C ILE A 378 16.51 16.09 4.51
N ALA A 379 17.47 15.76 5.36
CA ALA A 379 17.37 14.67 6.33
C ALA A 379 16.09 14.73 7.18
N ARG A 380 15.62 15.94 7.57
CA ARG A 380 14.38 16.15 8.32
C ARG A 380 13.13 15.66 7.55
N TYR A 381 13.12 15.87 6.23
CA TYR A 381 12.00 15.45 5.37
C TYR A 381 12.03 13.95 5.10
N LEU A 382 13.19 13.31 5.22
CA LEU A 382 13.39 11.87 5.02
C LEU A 382 13.19 11.03 6.28
N ASP A 383 13.12 11.66 7.47
CA ASP A 383 12.92 10.95 8.74
C ASP A 383 11.43 10.71 9.03
N PHE A 384 10.90 9.62 8.45
CA PHE A 384 9.57 9.09 8.72
C PHE A 384 9.51 7.61 8.30
N PRO A 385 8.60 6.80 8.85
CA PRO A 385 8.38 5.43 8.38
C PRO A 385 7.69 5.44 7.01
N ARG A 386 8.27 4.74 6.04
CA ARG A 386 7.78 4.66 4.66
C ARG A 386 6.80 3.52 4.44
N ASP A 387 7.16 2.37 5.02
CA ASP A 387 6.45 1.11 4.86
C ASP A 387 5.51 0.79 6.03
N LEU A 388 5.47 1.65 7.05
CA LEU A 388 4.70 1.41 8.26
C LEU A 388 3.69 2.52 8.54
N LEU A 389 2.55 2.13 9.15
CA LEU A 389 1.72 3.01 9.96
C LEU A 389 1.95 2.66 11.42
N VAL A 390 2.02 3.69 12.26
CA VAL A 390 2.26 3.54 13.70
C VAL A 390 1.15 4.25 14.44
N ASP A 391 0.35 3.48 15.17
CA ASP A 391 -0.77 3.99 15.97
C ASP A 391 -0.63 3.48 17.41
N ASP A 392 -0.98 4.30 18.40
CA ASP A 392 -1.04 3.89 19.80
C ASP A 392 -2.50 3.72 20.22
N MET A 393 -2.86 2.53 20.71
CA MET A 393 -4.18 2.18 21.21
C MET A 393 -4.06 1.57 22.60
N ASP A 394 -4.72 2.16 23.60
CA ASP A 394 -4.72 1.70 25.00
C ASP A 394 -3.32 1.41 25.56
N GLY A 395 -2.31 2.23 25.22
CA GLY A 395 -0.92 2.08 25.64
C GLY A 395 -0.17 0.92 24.97
N VAL A 396 -0.73 0.33 23.91
CA VAL A 396 -0.07 -0.65 23.05
C VAL A 396 0.24 0.01 21.70
N ARG A 397 1.48 -0.09 21.25
CA ARG A 397 1.89 0.42 19.93
C ARG A 397 1.59 -0.60 18.85
N ILE A 398 0.76 -0.21 17.87
CA ILE A 398 0.38 -1.03 16.74
C ILE A 398 1.24 -0.61 15.55
N ILE A 399 2.07 -1.54 15.08
CA ILE A 399 2.94 -1.38 13.91
C ILE A 399 2.28 -2.13 12.75
N THR A 400 1.75 -1.38 11.78
CA THR A 400 1.09 -1.94 10.59
C THR A 400 2.01 -1.86 9.39
N ILE A 401 2.37 -2.99 8.78
CA ILE A 401 3.12 -3.04 7.52
C ILE A 401 2.20 -2.59 6.40
N ARG A 402 2.47 -1.43 5.76
CA ARG A 402 1.63 -0.80 4.73
C ARG A 402 2.24 -0.89 3.34
N ARG A 403 2.24 -2.07 2.78
CA ARG A 403 2.65 -2.35 1.39
C ARG A 403 1.63 -3.25 0.67
N PRO A 404 0.32 -2.89 0.65
CA PRO A 404 -0.74 -3.77 0.13
C PRO A 404 -0.56 -4.13 -1.34
N GLN A 405 0.08 -3.28 -2.15
CA GLN A 405 0.37 -3.54 -3.57
C GLN A 405 1.31 -4.74 -3.80
N VAL A 406 2.06 -5.14 -2.78
CA VAL A 406 2.97 -6.30 -2.77
C VAL A 406 2.68 -7.24 -1.58
N ALA A 407 1.40 -7.32 -1.17
CA ALA A 407 0.93 -8.17 -0.07
C ALA A 407 1.75 -8.00 1.23
N ASN A 408 2.11 -6.77 1.57
CA ASN A 408 2.87 -6.38 2.74
C ASN A 408 4.25 -7.07 2.87
N SER A 409 4.91 -7.37 1.74
CA SER A 409 6.26 -7.97 1.76
C SER A 409 7.29 -7.05 2.42
N LEU A 410 8.30 -7.65 3.05
CA LEU A 410 9.42 -6.95 3.68
C LEU A 410 10.37 -6.45 2.59
N GLY A 411 10.37 -5.14 2.34
CA GLY A 411 11.35 -4.49 1.48
C GLY A 411 12.68 -4.26 2.21
N GLY A 412 13.71 -3.81 1.48
CA GLY A 412 15.05 -3.63 2.04
C GLY A 412 15.15 -2.71 3.26
N GLY A 413 14.16 -1.81 3.48
CA GLY A 413 14.10 -0.91 4.64
C GLY A 413 13.11 -1.33 5.72
N THR A 414 12.12 -2.19 5.40
CA THR A 414 10.96 -2.47 6.27
C THR A 414 11.38 -3.08 7.62
N CYS A 415 12.31 -4.04 7.62
CA CYS A 415 12.83 -4.63 8.87
C CYS A 415 13.51 -3.58 9.77
N ASN A 416 14.29 -2.69 9.17
CA ASN A 416 14.96 -1.60 9.90
C ASN A 416 13.95 -0.58 10.46
N GLU A 417 12.87 -0.31 9.73
CA GLU A 417 11.79 0.56 10.21
C GLU A 417 11.06 -0.07 11.41
N ILE A 418 10.70 -1.36 11.33
CA ILE A 418 10.11 -2.10 12.44
C ILE A 418 11.05 -2.04 13.67
N LEU A 419 12.34 -2.35 13.50
CA LEU A 419 13.32 -2.29 14.57
C LEU A 419 13.42 -0.90 15.20
N ARG A 420 13.40 0.15 14.39
CA ARG A 420 13.43 1.54 14.86
C ARG A 420 12.20 1.88 15.71
N GLU A 421 11.01 1.49 15.26
CA GLU A 421 9.76 1.76 15.99
C GLU A 421 9.62 0.92 17.26
N LEU A 422 10.13 -0.32 17.26
CA LEU A 422 10.25 -1.13 18.49
C LEU A 422 11.17 -0.45 19.51
N LYS A 423 12.37 0.00 19.11
CA LYS A 423 13.32 0.73 19.99
C LYS A 423 12.72 2.01 20.55
N LYS A 424 12.04 2.80 19.73
CA LYS A 424 11.35 4.04 20.18
C LYS A 424 10.28 3.73 21.23
N GLY A 425 9.44 2.73 20.96
CA GLY A 425 8.36 2.37 21.88
C GLY A 425 8.86 1.67 23.14
N GLU A 426 9.97 0.94 23.08
CA GLU A 426 10.58 0.34 24.29
C GLU A 426 11.10 1.41 25.26
N ALA A 427 11.66 2.51 24.71
CA ALA A 427 12.10 3.66 25.48
C ALA A 427 10.95 4.54 26.00
N ASP A 428 9.74 4.39 25.46
CA ASP A 428 8.57 5.19 25.83
C ASP A 428 7.81 4.54 27.00
N PRO A 429 7.74 5.18 28.18
CA PRO A 429 7.02 4.62 29.35
C PRO A 429 5.50 4.51 29.13
N ALA A 430 4.93 5.24 28.19
CA ALA A 430 3.52 5.15 27.84
C ALA A 430 3.17 3.89 27.02
N VAL A 431 4.16 3.25 26.41
CA VAL A 431 4.00 2.04 25.62
C VAL A 431 4.32 0.83 26.48
N ARG A 432 3.33 -0.04 26.75
CA ARG A 432 3.52 -1.26 27.56
C ARG A 432 3.81 -2.52 26.74
N GLY A 433 3.61 -2.47 25.42
CA GLY A 433 3.89 -3.57 24.49
C GLY A 433 3.49 -3.22 23.06
N PHE A 434 3.61 -4.19 22.17
CA PHE A 434 3.49 -3.98 20.73
C PHE A 434 2.59 -5.01 20.08
N VAL A 435 1.89 -4.59 19.03
CA VAL A 435 1.22 -5.47 18.06
C VAL A 435 1.81 -5.20 16.68
N ILE A 436 2.25 -6.24 15.96
CA ILE A 436 2.65 -6.17 14.56
C ILE A 436 1.56 -6.78 13.71
N THR A 437 1.11 -6.09 12.65
CA THR A 437 0.06 -6.57 11.74
C THR A 437 0.30 -6.10 10.30
N GLY A 438 -0.47 -6.64 9.34
CA GLY A 438 -0.47 -6.19 7.96
C GLY A 438 -1.63 -5.24 7.65
N TYR A 439 -1.43 -4.34 6.71
CA TYR A 439 -2.50 -3.47 6.21
C TYR A 439 -3.50 -4.28 5.37
N GLY A 440 -4.78 -4.14 5.69
CA GLY A 440 -5.85 -4.86 4.97
C GLY A 440 -6.24 -6.18 5.62
N SER A 441 -7.17 -6.92 4.99
CA SER A 441 -7.68 -8.19 5.50
C SER A 441 -7.07 -9.43 4.81
N GLY A 442 -6.21 -9.24 3.80
CA GLY A 442 -5.75 -10.35 2.94
C GLY A 442 -4.35 -10.88 3.26
N ALA A 443 -3.47 -10.02 3.80
CA ALA A 443 -2.08 -10.38 4.02
C ALA A 443 -1.53 -9.76 5.31
N PHE A 444 -0.92 -10.59 6.12
CA PHE A 444 -0.02 -10.15 7.18
C PHE A 444 1.29 -9.69 6.54
N CYS A 445 1.99 -10.61 5.89
CA CYS A 445 3.24 -10.35 5.20
C CYS A 445 3.59 -11.49 4.23
N ALA A 446 3.85 -11.18 2.97
CA ALA A 446 4.21 -12.16 1.93
C ALA A 446 5.69 -12.57 1.92
N GLY A 447 6.46 -12.20 2.94
CA GLY A 447 7.86 -12.55 3.07
C GLY A 447 8.83 -11.48 2.58
N ALA A 448 10.10 -11.82 2.52
CA ALA A 448 11.16 -10.93 2.06
C ALA A 448 11.10 -10.72 0.54
N ASP A 449 11.57 -9.57 0.08
CA ASP A 449 11.71 -9.28 -1.35
C ASP A 449 12.81 -10.15 -1.95
N VAL A 450 12.45 -10.99 -2.93
CA VAL A 450 13.38 -11.90 -3.63
C VAL A 450 14.51 -11.13 -4.32
N ASN A 451 14.32 -9.88 -4.70
CA ASN A 451 15.37 -9.06 -5.31
C ASN A 451 16.59 -8.89 -4.39
N GLY A 452 16.40 -8.87 -3.07
CA GLY A 452 17.51 -8.84 -2.11
C GLY A 452 18.41 -10.09 -2.20
N PHE A 453 17.81 -11.25 -2.47
CA PHE A 453 18.56 -12.51 -2.60
C PHE A 453 19.37 -12.60 -3.90
N ILE A 454 18.91 -11.97 -4.99
CA ILE A 454 19.65 -11.97 -6.28
C ILE A 454 21.08 -11.47 -6.11
N ALA A 455 21.27 -10.45 -5.29
CA ALA A 455 22.58 -9.86 -5.04
C ALA A 455 23.54 -10.80 -4.28
N THR A 456 23.06 -11.91 -3.74
CA THR A 456 23.86 -12.89 -2.98
C THR A 456 24.26 -14.11 -3.81
N ILE A 457 23.72 -14.29 -5.01
CA ILE A 457 24.01 -15.44 -5.87
C ILE A 457 25.52 -15.51 -6.16
N ASP A 458 26.10 -16.72 -6.01
CA ASP A 458 27.52 -16.98 -6.11
C ASP A 458 28.41 -16.30 -5.06
N ASN A 459 27.81 -15.79 -3.98
CA ASN A 459 28.54 -15.11 -2.92
C ASN A 459 28.08 -15.56 -1.53
N HIS A 460 28.81 -16.54 -0.98
CA HIS A 460 28.54 -17.11 0.34
C HIS A 460 28.49 -16.04 1.44
N THR A 461 29.49 -15.15 1.49
CA THR A 461 29.55 -14.09 2.52
C THR A 461 28.36 -13.17 2.43
N ALA A 462 27.97 -12.74 1.22
CA ALA A 462 26.78 -11.89 1.03
C ALA A 462 25.50 -12.60 1.46
N GLY A 463 25.36 -13.92 1.21
CA GLY A 463 24.21 -14.71 1.68
C GLY A 463 24.10 -14.75 3.20
N VAL A 464 25.23 -14.96 3.90
CA VAL A 464 25.29 -14.93 5.37
C VAL A 464 24.94 -13.53 5.92
N GLU A 465 25.52 -12.48 5.34
CA GLU A 465 25.30 -11.10 5.78
C GLU A 465 23.85 -10.66 5.58
N LEU A 466 23.23 -11.02 4.45
CA LEU A 466 21.82 -10.75 4.18
C LEU A 466 20.91 -11.41 5.25
N ALA A 467 21.16 -12.70 5.55
CA ALA A 467 20.40 -13.43 6.56
C ALA A 467 20.52 -12.79 7.95
N ARG A 468 21.73 -12.43 8.37
CA ARG A 468 21.98 -11.75 9.66
C ARG A 468 21.33 -10.37 9.71
N SER A 469 21.48 -9.54 8.69
CA SER A 469 20.96 -8.19 8.66
C SER A 469 19.44 -8.18 8.73
N ASN A 470 18.76 -9.04 7.97
CA ASN A 470 17.31 -9.18 7.99
C ASN A 470 16.80 -9.74 9.34
N SER A 471 17.61 -10.55 10.03
CA SER A 471 17.27 -11.13 11.33
C SER A 471 17.47 -10.17 12.51
N ALA A 472 18.08 -9.01 12.31
CA ALA A 472 18.39 -8.07 13.40
C ALA A 472 17.13 -7.64 14.21
N VAL A 473 16.00 -7.41 13.51
CA VAL A 473 14.72 -7.08 14.13
C VAL A 473 14.19 -8.25 14.99
N LEU A 474 14.39 -9.48 14.54
CA LEU A 474 13.93 -10.69 15.22
C LEU A 474 14.76 -10.95 16.49
N HIS A 475 16.08 -10.76 16.41
CA HIS A 475 16.95 -10.81 17.61
C HIS A 475 16.57 -9.75 18.64
N TYR A 476 16.18 -8.56 18.17
CA TYR A 476 15.73 -7.52 19.06
C TYR A 476 14.45 -7.94 19.79
N ILE A 477 13.45 -8.50 19.07
CA ILE A 477 12.23 -9.04 19.66
C ILE A 477 12.52 -10.10 20.71
N ASP A 478 13.45 -11.04 20.47
CA ASP A 478 13.81 -12.08 21.45
C ASP A 478 14.33 -11.51 22.79
N ALA A 479 15.01 -10.36 22.72
CA ALA A 479 15.64 -9.73 23.88
C ALA A 479 14.75 -8.70 24.61
N MET A 480 13.64 -8.26 24.01
CA MET A 480 12.79 -7.19 24.54
C MET A 480 12.16 -7.56 25.88
N ASP A 481 12.03 -6.56 26.75
CA ASP A 481 11.31 -6.63 28.03
C ASP A 481 9.84 -6.21 27.93
N LYS A 482 9.43 -5.63 26.79
CA LYS A 482 8.02 -5.37 26.45
C LYS A 482 7.51 -6.42 25.46
N PRO A 483 6.31 -6.99 25.67
CA PRO A 483 5.78 -8.02 24.80
C PRO A 483 5.48 -7.52 23.37
N VAL A 484 5.72 -8.37 22.40
CA VAL A 484 5.36 -8.18 20.99
C VAL A 484 4.43 -9.30 20.56
N VAL A 485 3.23 -8.96 20.07
CA VAL A 485 2.22 -9.92 19.60
C VAL A 485 2.05 -9.76 18.09
N ALA A 486 2.08 -10.86 17.34
CA ALA A 486 1.70 -10.85 15.93
C ALA A 486 0.18 -10.98 15.78
N ALA A 487 -0.46 -10.00 15.15
CA ALA A 487 -1.87 -10.07 14.75
C ALA A 487 -1.93 -10.43 13.25
N VAL A 488 -2.11 -11.72 12.97
CA VAL A 488 -2.00 -12.29 11.61
C VAL A 488 -3.33 -12.18 10.89
N ASN A 489 -3.51 -11.10 10.15
CA ASN A 489 -4.76 -10.71 9.49
C ASN A 489 -5.05 -11.47 8.17
N GLY A 490 -4.14 -12.28 7.67
CA GLY A 490 -4.26 -13.00 6.42
C GLY A 490 -3.06 -13.91 6.16
N LEU A 491 -2.62 -13.98 4.90
CA LEU A 491 -1.46 -14.79 4.55
C LEU A 491 -0.18 -14.32 5.27
N ALA A 492 0.57 -15.26 5.83
CA ALA A 492 1.94 -15.08 6.29
C ALA A 492 2.82 -16.06 5.50
N MET A 493 3.80 -15.54 4.76
CA MET A 493 4.67 -16.37 3.91
C MET A 493 6.15 -16.06 4.12
N GLY A 494 7.01 -17.07 4.04
CA GLY A 494 8.45 -16.90 4.12
C GLY A 494 8.89 -16.06 5.32
N GLY A 495 9.67 -15.01 5.10
CA GLY A 495 10.08 -14.05 6.16
C GLY A 495 8.92 -13.46 6.95
N GLY A 496 7.69 -13.42 6.40
CA GLY A 496 6.50 -13.02 7.15
C GLY A 496 6.07 -14.06 8.20
N VAL A 497 6.24 -15.36 7.93
CA VAL A 497 6.10 -16.42 8.94
C VAL A 497 7.20 -16.29 9.99
N GLU A 498 8.44 -16.05 9.56
CA GLU A 498 9.57 -15.90 10.47
C GLU A 498 9.37 -14.72 11.43
N LEU A 499 8.86 -13.58 10.93
CA LEU A 499 8.48 -12.44 11.76
C LEU A 499 7.33 -12.79 12.73
N ALA A 500 6.24 -13.39 12.22
CA ALA A 500 5.09 -13.73 13.05
C ALA A 500 5.45 -14.72 14.16
N LEU A 501 6.16 -15.80 13.85
CA LEU A 501 6.51 -16.84 14.81
C LEU A 501 7.61 -16.40 15.80
N ARG A 502 8.36 -15.33 15.48
CA ARG A 502 9.34 -14.76 16.40
C ARG A 502 8.71 -13.85 17.45
N CYS A 503 7.55 -13.27 17.18
CA CYS A 503 6.77 -12.55 18.19
C CYS A 503 6.44 -13.45 19.39
N HIS A 504 6.21 -12.84 20.56
CA HIS A 504 6.02 -13.57 21.81
C HIS A 504 4.71 -14.36 21.83
N ALA A 505 3.66 -13.88 21.17
CA ALA A 505 2.42 -14.58 20.93
C ALA A 505 1.84 -14.27 19.54
N GLN A 506 0.90 -15.12 19.07
CA GLN A 506 0.21 -15.00 17.79
C GLN A 506 -1.30 -15.01 18.00
N VAL A 507 -1.96 -13.97 17.53
CA VAL A 507 -3.42 -13.90 17.35
C VAL A 507 -3.69 -13.90 15.84
N ALA A 508 -4.65 -14.68 15.37
CA ALA A 508 -4.86 -14.79 13.93
C ALA A 508 -6.33 -14.68 13.53
N ASN A 509 -6.59 -14.11 12.36
CA ASN A 509 -7.86 -14.27 11.69
C ASN A 509 -8.04 -15.74 11.29
N ARG A 510 -9.24 -16.28 11.43
CA ARG A 510 -9.54 -17.69 11.11
C ARG A 510 -9.23 -18.08 9.66
N LYS A 511 -9.23 -17.10 8.72
CA LYS A 511 -8.89 -17.29 7.31
C LYS A 511 -7.39 -17.22 7.04
N ALA A 512 -6.58 -16.85 8.03
CA ALA A 512 -5.13 -16.72 7.89
C ALA A 512 -4.47 -18.10 7.70
N PHE A 513 -3.28 -18.07 7.12
CA PHE A 513 -2.43 -19.25 6.99
C PHE A 513 -0.95 -18.88 7.00
N PHE A 514 -0.11 -19.87 7.34
CA PHE A 514 1.34 -19.78 7.40
C PHE A 514 1.94 -20.70 6.35
N GLN A 515 2.92 -20.23 5.56
CA GLN A 515 3.55 -21.02 4.50
C GLN A 515 5.01 -20.63 4.33
N LEU A 516 5.89 -21.60 4.18
CA LEU A 516 7.33 -21.41 3.93
C LEU A 516 7.66 -21.89 2.49
N PRO A 517 7.52 -21.03 1.48
CA PRO A 517 7.62 -21.41 0.08
C PRO A 517 9.06 -21.48 -0.43
N GLU A 518 10.05 -21.16 0.38
CA GLU A 518 11.46 -21.00 0.03
C GLU A 518 12.02 -22.16 -0.77
N ILE A 519 11.66 -23.37 -0.40
CA ILE A 519 12.16 -24.59 -1.06
C ILE A 519 11.71 -24.69 -2.53
N THR A 520 10.59 -24.06 -2.89
CA THR A 520 10.13 -24.01 -4.29
C THR A 520 11.00 -23.09 -5.17
N LEU A 521 11.83 -22.27 -4.53
CA LEU A 521 12.85 -21.43 -5.16
C LEU A 521 14.27 -22.01 -4.98
N GLY A 522 14.39 -23.24 -4.48
CA GLY A 522 15.69 -23.84 -4.19
C GLY A 522 16.48 -23.14 -3.08
N ILE A 523 15.79 -22.41 -2.18
CA ILE A 523 16.36 -21.72 -1.02
C ILE A 523 15.73 -22.21 0.29
N LEU A 524 16.19 -21.71 1.42
CA LEU A 524 15.67 -22.05 2.75
C LEU A 524 15.20 -20.78 3.51
N PRO A 525 14.35 -20.91 4.56
CA PRO A 525 13.98 -19.79 5.43
C PRO A 525 15.21 -19.25 6.15
N GLY A 526 15.61 -18.01 5.80
CA GLY A 526 16.93 -17.46 6.16
C GLY A 526 16.98 -16.64 7.44
N MET A 527 15.81 -16.26 8.01
CA MET A 527 15.74 -15.44 9.22
C MET A 527 15.51 -16.28 10.49
N GLY A 528 15.74 -17.59 10.42
CA GLY A 528 15.60 -18.53 11.53
C GLY A 528 14.34 -19.40 11.47
N GLY A 529 13.60 -19.42 10.35
CA GLY A 529 12.41 -20.26 10.20
C GLY A 529 12.68 -21.76 10.22
N ALA A 530 13.91 -22.18 9.92
CA ALA A 530 14.40 -23.55 10.09
C ALA A 530 14.88 -23.88 11.51
N VAL A 531 14.82 -22.96 12.47
CA VAL A 531 15.38 -23.08 13.83
C VAL A 531 14.33 -22.78 14.90
N VAL A 532 13.80 -21.56 14.91
CA VAL A 532 12.99 -21.04 16.02
C VAL A 532 11.67 -21.77 16.23
N PRO A 533 10.91 -22.13 15.16
CA PRO A 533 9.65 -22.89 15.34
C PRO A 533 9.87 -24.20 16.09
N TYR A 534 10.95 -24.91 15.84
CA TYR A 534 11.28 -26.17 16.53
C TYR A 534 11.63 -25.96 18.00
N ARG A 535 12.24 -24.82 18.35
CA ARG A 535 12.59 -24.48 19.73
C ARG A 535 11.41 -23.95 20.53
N LYS A 536 10.44 -23.31 19.89
CA LYS A 536 9.20 -22.82 20.52
C LYS A 536 8.14 -23.91 20.64
N TRP A 537 7.99 -24.75 19.62
CA TRP A 537 6.95 -25.77 19.53
C TRP A 537 7.50 -27.11 19.06
N PRO A 538 8.37 -27.78 19.86
CA PRO A 538 9.00 -29.05 19.45
C PRO A 538 7.99 -30.17 19.13
N LYS A 539 6.81 -30.13 19.76
CA LYS A 539 5.73 -31.08 19.48
C LYS A 539 5.08 -30.91 18.09
N ALA A 540 5.24 -29.75 17.47
CA ALA A 540 4.74 -29.45 16.12
C ALA A 540 5.81 -29.67 15.03
N ALA A 541 6.95 -30.28 15.36
CA ALA A 541 8.12 -30.42 14.46
C ALA A 541 7.75 -31.07 13.11
N GLU A 542 6.91 -32.12 13.09
CA GLU A 542 6.49 -32.76 11.84
C GLU A 542 5.71 -31.82 10.93
N THR A 543 4.93 -30.90 11.49
CA THR A 543 4.23 -29.87 10.71
C THR A 543 5.23 -28.88 10.09
N PHE A 544 6.25 -28.47 10.85
CA PHE A 544 7.31 -27.61 10.31
C PHE A 544 8.14 -28.33 9.26
N HIS A 545 8.39 -29.64 9.40
CA HIS A 545 9.00 -30.47 8.38
C HIS A 545 8.20 -30.43 7.07
N LYS A 546 6.87 -30.55 7.13
CA LYS A 546 5.99 -30.45 5.97
C LYS A 546 6.02 -29.04 5.38
N MET A 547 5.98 -28.00 6.19
CA MET A 547 6.04 -26.59 5.71
C MET A 547 7.33 -26.34 4.93
N ILE A 548 8.48 -26.73 5.46
CA ILE A 548 9.79 -26.50 4.81
C ILE A 548 10.01 -27.50 3.67
N GLY A 549 9.69 -28.76 3.86
CA GLY A 549 10.02 -29.83 2.91
C GLY A 549 9.07 -29.99 1.72
N THR A 550 7.81 -29.51 1.83
CA THR A 550 6.77 -29.71 0.81
C THR A 550 5.97 -28.45 0.50
N ASN A 551 6.38 -27.28 1.03
CA ASN A 551 5.61 -26.04 0.90
C ASN A 551 4.18 -26.14 1.47
N TYR A 552 3.99 -26.94 2.52
CA TYR A 552 2.69 -27.13 3.15
C TYR A 552 2.12 -25.84 3.71
N ARG A 553 0.83 -25.60 3.49
CA ARG A 553 0.10 -24.45 3.99
C ARG A 553 -0.59 -24.81 5.32
N LEU A 554 -0.06 -24.28 6.42
CA LEU A 554 -0.63 -24.43 7.76
C LEU A 554 -1.76 -23.41 7.96
N LYS A 555 -3.00 -23.85 8.07
CA LYS A 555 -4.14 -22.96 8.34
C LYS A 555 -4.13 -22.47 9.80
N ALA A 556 -4.70 -21.29 10.05
CA ALA A 556 -4.74 -20.70 11.40
C ALA A 556 -5.46 -21.61 12.43
N GLY A 557 -6.52 -22.32 12.04
CA GLY A 557 -7.20 -23.27 12.91
C GLY A 557 -6.30 -24.41 13.35
N GLU A 558 -5.58 -25.01 12.42
CA GLU A 558 -4.61 -26.08 12.69
C GLU A 558 -3.41 -25.58 13.52
N ALA A 559 -2.94 -24.35 13.23
CA ALA A 559 -1.91 -23.71 14.05
C ALA A 559 -2.38 -23.44 15.49
N HIS A 560 -3.67 -23.17 15.69
CA HIS A 560 -4.26 -23.02 17.01
C HIS A 560 -4.32 -24.36 17.77
N GLU A 561 -4.71 -25.44 17.12
CA GLU A 561 -4.70 -26.79 17.70
C GLU A 561 -3.30 -27.24 18.12
N LEU A 562 -2.27 -26.81 17.42
CA LEU A 562 -0.86 -27.05 17.73
C LEU A 562 -0.28 -26.09 18.82
N GLY A 563 -1.09 -25.14 19.31
CA GLY A 563 -0.66 -24.14 20.31
C GLY A 563 0.27 -23.07 19.75
N ILE A 564 0.39 -22.94 18.43
CA ILE A 564 1.17 -21.89 17.76
C ILE A 564 0.39 -20.58 17.80
N VAL A 565 -0.90 -20.59 17.50
CA VAL A 565 -1.81 -19.45 17.58
C VAL A 565 -2.60 -19.52 18.89
N GLN A 566 -2.58 -18.47 19.70
CA GLN A 566 -3.26 -18.43 20.99
C GLN A 566 -4.76 -18.15 20.84
N ILE A 567 -5.13 -17.24 19.94
CA ILE A 567 -6.53 -16.78 19.75
C ILE A 567 -6.86 -16.71 18.26
N LEU A 568 -8.07 -17.20 17.90
CA LEU A 568 -8.66 -17.08 16.58
C LEU A 568 -9.82 -16.07 16.61
N THR A 569 -9.89 -15.20 15.60
CA THR A 569 -10.97 -14.22 15.43
C THR A 569 -11.53 -14.23 14.03
N ASP A 570 -12.69 -13.63 13.82
CA ASP A 570 -13.37 -13.64 12.52
C ASP A 570 -13.21 -12.30 11.77
N ASP A 571 -12.94 -11.20 12.47
CA ASP A 571 -12.68 -9.90 11.87
C ASP A 571 -11.40 -9.23 12.37
N TYR A 572 -11.04 -8.11 11.72
CA TYR A 572 -9.78 -7.40 11.99
C TYR A 572 -9.80 -6.66 13.33
N GLN A 573 -10.90 -6.00 13.68
CA GLN A 573 -11.00 -5.22 14.92
C GLN A 573 -10.96 -6.14 16.14
N GLU A 574 -11.70 -7.26 16.10
CA GLU A 574 -11.63 -8.30 17.14
C GLU A 574 -10.21 -8.86 17.29
N MET A 575 -9.52 -9.06 16.18
CA MET A 575 -8.14 -9.55 16.20
C MET A 575 -7.20 -8.57 16.90
N ILE A 576 -7.29 -7.28 16.61
CA ILE A 576 -6.47 -6.26 17.26
C ILE A 576 -6.80 -6.15 18.75
N LYS A 577 -8.09 -6.15 19.13
CA LYS A 577 -8.49 -6.16 20.54
C LYS A 577 -7.95 -7.39 21.28
N ALA A 578 -8.07 -8.56 20.68
CA ALA A 578 -7.51 -9.79 21.23
C ALA A 578 -5.98 -9.74 21.36
N ALA A 579 -5.29 -9.15 20.39
CA ALA A 579 -3.84 -8.97 20.43
C ALA A 579 -3.41 -8.01 21.54
N ILE A 580 -4.16 -6.92 21.78
CA ILE A 580 -3.92 -5.99 22.91
C ILE A 580 -4.10 -6.70 24.25
N LEU A 581 -5.18 -7.48 24.40
CA LEU A 581 -5.39 -8.29 25.61
C LEU A 581 -4.29 -9.34 25.82
N GLU A 582 -3.74 -9.89 24.74
CA GLU A 582 -2.63 -10.83 24.83
C GLU A 582 -1.33 -10.12 25.24
N VAL A 583 -1.09 -8.89 24.76
CA VAL A 583 0.00 -8.04 25.27
C VAL A 583 -0.12 -7.89 26.80
N ASP A 584 -1.32 -7.59 27.32
CA ASP A 584 -1.54 -7.39 28.76
C ASP A 584 -1.20 -8.63 29.60
N LYS A 585 -1.52 -9.84 29.10
CA LYS A 585 -1.18 -11.11 29.78
C LYS A 585 0.34 -11.36 29.80
N LEU A 586 1.06 -10.84 28.81
CA LEU A 586 2.49 -11.09 28.66
C LEU A 586 3.37 -10.06 29.38
N VAL A 587 2.82 -8.92 29.83
CA VAL A 587 3.58 -7.95 30.62
C VAL A 587 4.14 -8.60 31.87
N GLY A 588 5.46 -8.58 32.03
CA GLY A 588 6.17 -9.22 33.15
C GLY A 588 6.29 -10.74 33.08
N ASN A 589 5.75 -11.38 32.03
CA ASN A 589 5.83 -12.83 31.83
C ASN A 589 6.01 -13.21 30.36
N ILE A 590 7.07 -12.74 29.74
CA ILE A 590 7.34 -12.93 28.32
C ILE A 590 7.93 -14.33 28.07
N PRO A 591 7.32 -15.18 27.24
CA PRO A 591 7.89 -16.46 26.85
C PRO A 591 9.17 -16.25 26.02
N ARG A 592 10.24 -16.95 26.39
CA ARG A 592 11.51 -16.92 25.67
C ARG A 592 11.67 -18.15 24.79
N VAL A 593 12.38 -18.02 23.68
CA VAL A 593 12.78 -19.14 22.85
C VAL A 593 13.74 -20.02 23.64
N ALA A 594 13.59 -21.34 23.56
CA ALA A 594 14.46 -22.26 24.29
C ALA A 594 15.94 -22.07 23.89
N ASP A 595 16.77 -21.76 24.89
CA ASP A 595 18.21 -21.56 24.73
C ASP A 595 18.99 -22.80 25.18
N ALA A 596 18.54 -23.97 24.71
CA ALA A 596 19.10 -25.29 24.99
C ALA A 596 18.71 -26.25 23.86
N PRO A 597 19.38 -27.42 23.71
CA PRO A 597 19.00 -28.44 22.74
C PRO A 597 17.54 -28.88 22.92
N VAL A 598 16.87 -29.16 21.80
CA VAL A 598 15.50 -29.63 21.78
C VAL A 598 15.41 -31.01 21.10
N SER A 599 14.50 -31.85 21.61
CA SER A 599 14.24 -33.18 21.01
C SER A 599 13.13 -33.04 19.97
N ILE A 600 13.45 -33.33 18.71
CA ILE A 600 12.53 -33.36 17.58
C ILE A 600 12.73 -34.62 16.76
N PRO A 601 11.76 -35.10 15.98
CA PRO A 601 11.98 -36.13 14.96
C PRO A 601 13.04 -35.63 13.94
N GLU A 602 13.85 -36.57 13.45
CA GLU A 602 14.83 -36.26 12.42
C GLU A 602 14.13 -35.82 11.11
N PHE A 603 14.57 -34.72 10.52
CA PHE A 603 14.12 -34.32 9.18
C PHE A 603 14.90 -35.14 8.13
N VAL A 604 14.19 -36.07 7.49
CA VAL A 604 14.75 -36.95 6.46
C VAL A 604 14.33 -36.48 5.07
N VAL A 605 15.31 -36.28 4.18
CA VAL A 605 15.03 -35.85 2.79
C VAL A 605 14.39 -36.98 2.00
N PRO A 606 13.19 -36.80 1.41
CA PRO A 606 12.58 -37.81 0.56
C PRO A 606 13.43 -38.15 -0.66
N LYS A 607 13.32 -39.40 -1.16
CA LYS A 607 14.06 -39.82 -2.36
C LYS A 607 13.68 -38.97 -3.58
N ASN A 608 12.38 -38.67 -3.76
CA ASN A 608 11.84 -37.85 -4.84
C ASN A 608 10.99 -36.73 -4.21
N PRO A 609 11.59 -35.62 -3.77
CA PRO A 609 10.87 -34.58 -3.08
C PRO A 609 10.01 -33.76 -4.05
N VAL A 610 8.76 -33.47 -3.67
CA VAL A 610 7.80 -32.70 -4.48
C VAL A 610 7.00 -31.73 -3.61
N ALA A 611 6.62 -30.59 -4.19
CA ALA A 611 5.60 -29.69 -3.66
C ALA A 611 4.43 -29.63 -4.65
N GLY A 612 3.37 -30.37 -4.36
CA GLY A 612 2.32 -30.64 -5.37
C GLY A 612 2.93 -31.33 -6.60
N ASP A 613 2.79 -30.71 -7.77
CA ASP A 613 3.35 -31.21 -9.04
C ASP A 613 4.77 -30.70 -9.34
N LEU A 614 5.36 -29.91 -8.45
CA LEU A 614 6.69 -29.34 -8.65
C LEU A 614 7.77 -30.26 -8.03
N PRO A 615 8.68 -30.87 -8.82
CA PRO A 615 9.88 -31.50 -8.28
C PRO A 615 10.75 -30.46 -7.55
N LEU A 616 11.26 -30.82 -6.38
CA LEU A 616 12.09 -29.96 -5.56
C LEU A 616 13.58 -30.32 -5.66
N SER A 617 14.45 -29.35 -5.39
CA SER A 617 15.90 -29.58 -5.32
C SER A 617 16.24 -30.44 -4.11
N ARG A 618 16.79 -31.64 -4.38
CA ARG A 618 17.28 -32.51 -3.31
C ARG A 618 18.50 -31.93 -2.59
N GLU A 619 19.34 -31.17 -3.30
CA GLU A 619 20.51 -30.50 -2.74
C GLU A 619 20.07 -29.43 -1.71
N ALA A 620 19.13 -28.52 -2.09
CA ALA A 620 18.59 -27.53 -1.18
C ALA A 620 17.92 -28.15 0.06
N LEU A 621 17.15 -29.24 -0.13
CA LEU A 621 16.55 -29.97 0.98
C LEU A 621 17.57 -30.66 1.89
N THR A 622 18.70 -31.12 1.34
CA THR A 622 19.78 -31.70 2.15
C THR A 622 20.42 -30.65 3.04
N ILE A 623 20.60 -29.43 2.54
CA ILE A 623 21.08 -28.31 3.36
C ILE A 623 20.07 -27.97 4.43
N ALA A 624 18.77 -27.87 4.10
CA ALA A 624 17.71 -27.60 5.07
C ALA A 624 17.63 -28.69 6.17
N ALA A 625 17.73 -29.96 5.81
CA ALA A 625 17.75 -31.09 6.75
C ALA A 625 18.94 -31.00 7.71
N ARG A 626 20.13 -30.72 7.18
CA ARG A 626 21.33 -30.48 7.99
C ARG A 626 21.11 -29.38 9.01
N VAL A 627 20.57 -28.21 8.57
CA VAL A 627 20.28 -27.08 9.46
C VAL A 627 19.33 -27.51 10.56
N ILE A 628 18.17 -28.07 10.23
CA ILE A 628 17.13 -28.44 11.21
C ILE A 628 17.69 -29.42 12.23
N ASN A 629 18.35 -30.49 11.78
CA ASN A 629 18.86 -31.54 12.66
C ASN A 629 20.02 -31.05 13.56
N GLN A 630 20.96 -30.25 13.01
CA GLN A 630 22.08 -29.71 13.78
C GLN A 630 21.62 -28.60 14.74
N ALA A 631 20.76 -27.68 14.27
CA ALA A 631 20.28 -26.57 15.11
C ALA A 631 19.43 -27.06 16.28
N ALA A 632 18.71 -28.20 16.15
CA ALA A 632 17.99 -28.79 17.25
C ALA A 632 18.92 -29.24 18.38
N GLN A 633 20.14 -29.69 18.06
CA GLN A 633 21.13 -30.18 19.00
C GLN A 633 22.10 -29.07 19.48
N ALA A 634 22.04 -27.86 18.90
CA ALA A 634 22.94 -26.78 19.27
C ALA A 634 22.71 -26.34 20.72
N PRO A 635 23.78 -26.09 21.51
CA PRO A 635 23.70 -25.79 22.93
C PRO A 635 23.03 -24.49 23.28
N SER A 636 22.95 -23.54 22.31
CA SER A 636 22.30 -22.25 22.48
C SER A 636 21.47 -21.85 21.26
N LEU A 637 20.57 -20.91 21.41
CA LEU A 637 19.82 -20.31 20.31
C LEU A 637 20.75 -19.57 19.34
N ALA A 638 21.76 -18.89 19.85
CA ALA A 638 22.73 -18.15 19.05
C ALA A 638 23.49 -19.06 18.09
N GLU A 639 24.00 -20.20 18.59
CA GLU A 639 24.68 -21.18 17.75
C GLU A 639 23.75 -21.85 16.74
N ALA A 640 22.50 -22.14 17.15
CA ALA A 640 21.49 -22.70 16.25
C ALA A 640 21.19 -21.74 15.08
N LEU A 641 21.05 -20.45 15.35
CA LEU A 641 20.82 -19.42 14.33
C LEU A 641 22.05 -19.23 13.43
N GLU A 642 23.27 -19.32 14.01
CA GLU A 642 24.49 -19.23 13.22
C GLU A 642 24.61 -20.37 12.19
N ILE A 643 24.22 -21.61 12.56
CA ILE A 643 24.14 -22.74 11.63
C ILE A 643 23.20 -22.40 10.44
N CYS A 644 22.05 -21.74 10.73
CA CYS A 644 21.10 -21.32 9.68
C CYS A 644 21.71 -20.23 8.79
N TYR A 645 22.40 -19.24 9.34
CA TYR A 645 22.99 -18.15 8.56
C TYR A 645 24.12 -18.64 7.64
N GLN A 646 24.99 -19.54 8.13
CA GLN A 646 26.02 -20.15 7.31
C GLN A 646 25.40 -20.96 6.16
N ALA A 647 24.31 -21.67 6.40
CA ALA A 647 23.58 -22.38 5.36
C ALA A 647 22.93 -21.47 4.31
N CYS A 648 22.58 -20.22 4.67
CA CYS A 648 22.14 -19.24 3.68
C CYS A 648 23.27 -18.86 2.72
N GLY A 649 24.51 -18.81 3.20
CA GLY A 649 25.68 -18.67 2.35
C GLY A 649 25.88 -19.87 1.41
N ASP A 650 25.76 -21.11 1.94
CA ASP A 650 25.84 -22.34 1.13
C ASP A 650 24.78 -22.33 0.02
N ILE A 651 23.51 -22.05 0.38
CA ILE A 651 22.38 -21.98 -0.55
C ILE A 651 22.59 -20.92 -1.66
N SER A 652 23.23 -19.80 -1.36
CA SER A 652 23.51 -18.76 -2.36
C SER A 652 24.45 -19.25 -3.46
N CYS A 653 25.22 -20.32 -3.22
CA CYS A 653 26.24 -20.86 -4.14
C CYS A 653 25.78 -22.09 -4.94
N ILE A 654 24.59 -22.66 -4.69
CA ILE A 654 24.13 -23.84 -5.43
C ILE A 654 23.33 -23.48 -6.70
N ASP A 655 23.35 -24.40 -7.69
CA ASP A 655 22.65 -24.24 -8.96
C ASP A 655 21.11 -24.11 -8.75
N ALA A 656 20.57 -24.78 -7.76
CA ALA A 656 19.14 -24.79 -7.49
C ALA A 656 18.59 -23.41 -7.11
N SER A 657 19.30 -22.65 -6.29
CA SER A 657 18.87 -21.30 -5.91
C SER A 657 18.90 -20.32 -7.10
N LYS A 658 19.92 -20.45 -7.97
CA LYS A 658 20.02 -19.67 -9.22
C LYS A 658 18.84 -19.95 -10.13
N GLU A 659 18.56 -21.22 -10.38
CA GLU A 659 17.44 -21.65 -11.23
C GLU A 659 16.11 -21.18 -10.64
N GLY A 660 15.86 -21.41 -9.34
CA GLY A 660 14.61 -21.07 -8.70
C GLY A 660 14.33 -19.57 -8.72
N VAL A 661 15.32 -18.74 -8.43
CA VAL A 661 15.21 -17.28 -8.46
C VAL A 661 15.02 -16.78 -9.89
N ASN A 662 15.78 -17.27 -10.87
CA ASN A 662 15.61 -16.89 -12.27
C ASN A 662 14.21 -17.30 -12.78
N ALA A 663 13.74 -18.49 -12.47
CA ALA A 663 12.43 -18.97 -12.85
C ALA A 663 11.30 -18.08 -12.27
N PHE A 664 11.46 -17.63 -11.02
CA PHE A 664 10.52 -16.69 -10.38
C PHE A 664 10.46 -15.34 -11.11
N LEU A 665 11.62 -14.77 -11.46
CA LEU A 665 11.70 -13.50 -12.19
C LEU A 665 11.08 -13.61 -13.60
N GLU A 666 11.32 -14.72 -14.26
CA GLU A 666 10.81 -15.05 -15.60
C GLU A 666 9.34 -15.52 -15.57
N LYS A 667 8.75 -15.68 -14.39
CA LYS A 667 7.37 -16.17 -14.17
C LYS A 667 7.12 -17.56 -14.81
N ARG A 668 8.11 -18.43 -14.73
CA ARG A 668 8.03 -19.84 -15.15
C ARG A 668 8.22 -20.81 -13.98
N LYS A 669 7.91 -22.07 -14.18
CA LYS A 669 8.26 -23.11 -13.18
C LYS A 669 9.76 -23.37 -13.20
N PRO A 670 10.43 -23.52 -12.03
CA PRO A 670 11.82 -23.92 -11.99
C PRO A 670 12.00 -25.38 -12.42
N VAL A 671 13.18 -25.69 -12.95
CA VAL A 671 13.59 -27.05 -13.35
C VAL A 671 14.86 -27.39 -12.58
N PHE A 672 14.70 -28.03 -11.44
CA PHE A 672 15.82 -28.45 -10.63
C PHE A 672 16.45 -29.72 -11.19
N LYS A 673 17.82 -29.80 -11.18
CA LYS A 673 18.52 -31.03 -11.43
C LYS A 673 18.19 -32.02 -10.29
N THR A 674 17.74 -33.22 -10.62
CA THR A 674 17.40 -34.30 -9.68
C THR A 674 18.63 -34.99 -9.14
#